data_4d1beec7066d0514130c8da095afe675
#
_entry.id   4d1beec7066d0514130c8da095afe675
#
_cell.length_a   1.000
_cell.length_b   1.000
_cell.length_c   1.000
_cell.angle_alpha   90.00
_cell.angle_beta   90.00
_cell.angle_gamma   90.00
#
_symmetry.space_group_name_H-M   'P 1'
#
loop_
_entity.id
_entity.type
_entity.pdbx_description
1 polymer ?
#
loop_
_entity_poly.entity_id
_entity_poly.type
_entity_poly.pdbx_seq_one_letter_code
_entity_poly.pdbx_strand_id
1 'polypeptide(L)'
;MNSLFASTGRGLEELLKTELESFGAQDIRLVPGGVHYSGNDEVMYRSLLWSRIASRIMLPLGEFNVFSDLDLYVGAQSIAWDEIFEPESSFVINFQGTNDEIRNSQFGALRIKDAIVDSFTRKNLPRPNVDRDYPHIRINAWLHRDKVSISLDLSGDALHQRNYRHATGQAPLKETLAAAIIMRSGWKPGTPMVDPMCGSGTLLIEAAMIAADRAPGLLRDHWGFYAWKKFNESEWDKIVAEAQQRANLGMQSKQIRFFGYDKDGQVLERAQTNARRAGVAPFISFKRQDAIQLKNPQPEAEVGTVISNPPYGERLENEPALIALHSQLGRILKAQFGGWNLSLFSGSPELLDCLQLRADRQFKAKNGPLDCVQKNYKLRAPIEGQVVGELAPDFANRLRKNIKKLDKWAKQEGIECYRIYDADLPDYNIAIDRYADCVVVQEYAPPKTVEPHKARQRLFDVISVTLQVLELPANKLVLKTRERQKGAQQYQKLATKNDFFEVSEFNAHFWVNLTDYLDTGLFIDHRLARKMLGEMSRNKDFLNLFAYTGTASVHAALGGAKSTTTVDMSRTYLEWAERNFQLNDISGQSHRLIQADCLSWIRESRETFDVIFIDPPTFSNSKRMEESFDVQRDHLSLLTDLQYLLRTGGTIMFSNNKRGFRMDHEGLAAIGLQARDITAKTQSQDFSRNKHIHNCWLVARVSQE
;
A
#
# COMPACT_ATOMS: atom_id res chain seq x y z
N MET A 1 -40.04 -7.59 29.99
CA MET A 1 -38.89 -7.88 29.09
C MET A 1 -38.76 -6.76 28.10
N ASN A 2 -37.56 -6.25 27.94
CA ASN A 2 -37.25 -5.20 26.97
C ASN A 2 -36.83 -5.84 25.63
N SER A 3 -37.39 -5.38 24.53
CA SER A 3 -36.84 -5.70 23.19
C SER A 3 -35.70 -4.77 22.90
N LEU A 4 -34.55 -5.29 22.52
CA LEU A 4 -33.30 -4.52 22.36
C LEU A 4 -32.66 -4.81 21.00
N PHE A 5 -31.85 -3.85 20.55
CA PHE A 5 -31.00 -4.02 19.36
C PHE A 5 -29.54 -3.66 19.69
N ALA A 6 -28.62 -4.59 19.52
CA ALA A 6 -27.21 -4.36 19.63
C ALA A 6 -26.59 -4.23 18.22
N SER A 7 -26.04 -3.06 17.90
CA SER A 7 -25.31 -2.86 16.65
C SER A 7 -23.85 -3.32 16.76
N THR A 8 -23.28 -3.82 15.67
CA THR A 8 -21.87 -4.22 15.59
C THR A 8 -21.32 -4.05 14.18
N GLY A 9 -20.01 -4.22 14.01
CA GLY A 9 -19.39 -4.28 12.68
C GLY A 9 -19.85 -5.50 11.88
N ARG A 10 -20.03 -5.36 10.57
CA ARG A 10 -20.38 -6.49 9.70
C ARG A 10 -19.37 -7.62 9.83
N GLY A 11 -19.89 -8.84 9.97
CA GLY A 11 -19.11 -10.07 10.18
C GLY A 11 -18.80 -10.37 11.65
N LEU A 12 -19.25 -9.54 12.60
CA LEU A 12 -19.08 -9.76 14.05
C LEU A 12 -20.38 -10.21 14.75
N GLU A 13 -21.45 -10.35 13.99
CA GLU A 13 -22.81 -10.63 14.53
C GLU A 13 -22.85 -11.93 15.34
N GLU A 14 -22.19 -12.99 14.88
CA GLU A 14 -22.13 -14.27 15.60
C GLU A 14 -21.37 -14.18 16.94
N LEU A 15 -20.28 -13.39 16.98
CA LEU A 15 -19.55 -13.14 18.23
C LEU A 15 -20.43 -12.36 19.22
N LEU A 16 -21.14 -11.34 18.72
CA LEU A 16 -22.05 -10.56 19.54
C LEU A 16 -23.20 -11.41 20.07
N LYS A 17 -23.77 -12.28 19.25
CA LYS A 17 -24.79 -13.25 19.67
C LYS A 17 -24.29 -14.07 20.85
N THR A 18 -23.13 -14.72 20.70
CA THR A 18 -22.54 -15.56 21.76
C THR A 18 -22.31 -14.76 23.05
N GLU A 19 -21.91 -13.51 22.94
CA GLU A 19 -21.71 -12.62 24.08
C GLU A 19 -23.04 -12.31 24.77
N LEU A 20 -24.09 -11.95 24.01
CA LEU A 20 -25.43 -11.66 24.56
C LEU A 20 -26.09 -12.91 25.18
N GLU A 21 -25.92 -14.09 24.58
CA GLU A 21 -26.35 -15.37 25.18
C GLU A 21 -25.74 -15.59 26.56
N SER A 22 -24.45 -15.24 26.73
CA SER A 22 -23.77 -15.35 28.02
C SER A 22 -24.31 -14.40 29.08
N PHE A 23 -25.00 -13.33 28.70
CA PHE A 23 -25.67 -12.39 29.61
C PHE A 23 -27.11 -12.81 29.93
N GLY A 24 -27.63 -13.89 29.31
CA GLY A 24 -28.99 -14.38 29.50
C GLY A 24 -30.01 -13.79 28.51
N ALA A 25 -29.57 -13.21 27.40
CA ALA A 25 -30.45 -12.71 26.35
C ALA A 25 -31.28 -13.83 25.72
N GLN A 26 -32.54 -13.50 25.36
CA GLN A 26 -33.51 -14.38 24.74
C GLN A 26 -33.96 -13.85 23.38
N ASP A 27 -34.70 -14.65 22.61
CA ASP A 27 -35.28 -14.29 21.31
C ASP A 27 -34.25 -13.64 20.34
N ILE A 28 -33.06 -14.21 20.32
CA ILE A 28 -31.94 -13.65 19.59
C ILE A 28 -32.10 -13.84 18.08
N ARG A 29 -32.05 -12.76 17.32
CA ARG A 29 -32.14 -12.75 15.87
C ARG A 29 -31.02 -11.90 15.24
N LEU A 30 -30.17 -12.57 14.45
CA LEU A 30 -29.10 -11.92 13.68
C LEU A 30 -29.67 -11.14 12.51
N VAL A 31 -29.14 -9.94 12.29
CA VAL A 31 -29.35 -9.13 11.10
C VAL A 31 -28.02 -8.52 10.65
N PRO A 32 -27.87 -8.13 9.38
CA PRO A 32 -26.64 -7.48 8.93
C PRO A 32 -26.31 -6.23 9.77
N GLY A 33 -25.17 -6.23 10.48
CA GLY A 33 -24.71 -5.12 11.31
C GLY A 33 -25.27 -5.11 12.73
N GLY A 34 -25.97 -6.18 13.20
CA GLY A 34 -26.42 -6.22 14.58
C GLY A 34 -27.23 -7.46 14.96
N VAL A 35 -27.76 -7.40 16.18
CA VAL A 35 -28.50 -8.50 16.81
C VAL A 35 -29.71 -7.93 17.55
N HIS A 36 -30.91 -8.42 17.21
CA HIS A 36 -32.11 -8.19 18.01
C HIS A 36 -32.19 -9.25 19.12
N TYR A 37 -32.55 -8.86 20.32
CA TYR A 37 -32.70 -9.76 21.46
C TYR A 37 -33.71 -9.21 22.48
N SER A 38 -34.15 -10.04 23.39
CA SER A 38 -34.97 -9.61 24.50
C SER A 38 -34.29 -9.95 25.83
N GLY A 39 -34.60 -9.15 26.87
CA GLY A 39 -34.06 -9.35 28.21
C GLY A 39 -34.76 -8.47 29.26
N ASN A 40 -34.52 -8.80 30.53
CA ASN A 40 -34.90 -7.94 31.65
C ASN A 40 -33.88 -6.81 31.83
N ASP A 41 -34.04 -5.98 32.86
CA ASP A 41 -33.13 -4.87 33.15
C ASP A 41 -31.68 -5.35 33.40
N GLU A 42 -31.52 -6.49 34.08
CA GLU A 42 -30.21 -7.11 34.32
C GLU A 42 -29.49 -7.41 33.01
N VAL A 43 -30.14 -8.09 32.08
CA VAL A 43 -29.58 -8.44 30.76
C VAL A 43 -29.24 -7.19 29.98
N MET A 44 -30.11 -6.18 30.00
CA MET A 44 -29.88 -4.89 29.33
C MET A 44 -28.64 -4.18 29.89
N TYR A 45 -28.51 -4.06 31.19
CA TYR A 45 -27.38 -3.39 31.83
C TYR A 45 -26.10 -4.20 31.72
N ARG A 46 -26.16 -5.54 31.79
CA ARG A 46 -24.99 -6.39 31.50
C ARG A 46 -24.53 -6.23 30.05
N SER A 47 -25.45 -6.13 29.09
CA SER A 47 -25.10 -5.88 27.68
C SER A 47 -24.37 -4.54 27.50
N LEU A 48 -24.76 -3.50 28.23
CA LEU A 48 -24.11 -2.18 28.19
C LEU A 48 -22.73 -2.21 28.86
N LEU A 49 -22.62 -2.77 30.05
CA LEU A 49 -21.40 -2.73 30.85
C LEU A 49 -20.32 -3.71 30.36
N TRP A 50 -20.73 -4.92 29.94
CA TRP A 50 -19.83 -6.04 29.66
C TRP A 50 -19.57 -6.29 28.18
N SER A 51 -20.43 -5.81 27.26
CA SER A 51 -20.21 -6.11 25.85
C SER A 51 -18.92 -5.50 25.33
N ARG A 52 -18.11 -6.35 24.73
CA ARG A 52 -16.85 -5.99 24.08
C ARG A 52 -17.03 -5.79 22.59
N ILE A 53 -18.10 -6.37 22.02
CA ILE A 53 -18.35 -6.47 20.56
C ILE A 53 -19.40 -5.46 20.09
N ALA A 54 -20.39 -5.13 20.93
CA ALA A 54 -21.42 -4.16 20.56
C ALA A 54 -20.81 -2.76 20.34
N SER A 55 -21.29 -2.10 19.29
CA SER A 55 -21.01 -0.68 19.03
C SER A 55 -21.97 0.23 19.78
N ARG A 56 -23.24 -0.16 19.83
CA ARG A 56 -24.32 0.52 20.56
C ARG A 56 -25.39 -0.50 20.99
N ILE A 57 -26.04 -0.22 22.11
CA ILE A 57 -27.25 -0.91 22.56
C ILE A 57 -28.39 0.07 22.49
N MET A 58 -29.43 -0.28 21.77
CA MET A 58 -30.60 0.57 21.49
C MET A 58 -31.88 -0.08 21.96
N LEU A 59 -32.78 0.73 22.51
CA LEU A 59 -34.13 0.37 22.86
C LEU A 59 -35.08 0.86 21.74
N PRO A 60 -35.66 -0.02 20.91
CA PRO A 60 -36.65 0.38 19.91
C PRO A 60 -37.87 1.05 20.54
N LEU A 61 -38.25 2.21 20.05
CA LEU A 61 -39.40 2.99 20.51
C LEU A 61 -40.59 2.91 19.55
N GLY A 62 -40.32 2.79 18.26
CA GLY A 62 -41.35 2.72 17.24
C GLY A 62 -40.80 2.42 15.86
N GLU A 63 -41.64 1.84 15.01
CA GLU A 63 -41.35 1.51 13.63
C GLU A 63 -42.58 1.77 12.76
N PHE A 64 -42.43 2.52 11.67
CA PHE A 64 -43.53 2.90 10.80
C PHE A 64 -43.08 3.20 9.37
N ASN A 65 -44.02 3.20 8.43
CA ASN A 65 -43.75 3.53 7.04
C ASN A 65 -43.71 5.05 6.82
N VAL A 66 -42.84 5.48 5.90
CA VAL A 66 -42.62 6.90 5.57
C VAL A 66 -42.67 7.07 4.06
N PHE A 67 -43.81 7.45 3.54
CA PHE A 67 -44.06 7.78 2.14
C PHE A 67 -44.15 9.28 1.93
N SER A 68 -44.10 10.10 3.00
CA SER A 68 -44.04 11.55 2.99
C SER A 68 -43.30 12.06 4.24
N ASP A 69 -42.93 13.35 4.23
CA ASP A 69 -42.40 14.01 5.44
C ASP A 69 -43.42 14.10 6.56
N LEU A 70 -44.71 14.17 6.20
CA LEU A 70 -45.78 14.14 7.18
C LEU A 70 -45.90 12.81 7.90
N ASP A 71 -45.69 11.66 7.20
CA ASP A 71 -45.70 10.34 7.81
C ASP A 71 -44.57 10.22 8.85
N LEU A 72 -43.38 10.77 8.54
CA LEU A 72 -42.27 10.82 9.46
C LEU A 72 -42.59 11.61 10.73
N TYR A 73 -43.24 12.77 10.55
CA TYR A 73 -43.67 13.61 11.68
C TYR A 73 -44.75 12.94 12.52
N VAL A 74 -45.83 12.43 11.91
CA VAL A 74 -46.95 11.79 12.62
C VAL A 74 -46.50 10.53 13.32
N GLY A 75 -45.71 9.69 12.65
CA GLY A 75 -45.15 8.46 13.24
C GLY A 75 -44.24 8.76 14.44
N ALA A 76 -43.36 9.74 14.33
CA ALA A 76 -42.53 10.18 15.45
C ALA A 76 -43.35 10.76 16.60
N GLN A 77 -44.44 11.48 16.30
CA GLN A 77 -45.33 12.06 17.31
C GLN A 77 -46.18 11.02 18.04
N SER A 78 -46.41 9.84 17.46
CA SER A 78 -47.15 8.74 18.11
C SER A 78 -46.41 8.12 19.27
N ILE A 79 -45.09 8.35 19.40
CA ILE A 79 -44.29 7.88 20.50
C ILE A 79 -44.54 8.77 21.73
N ALA A 80 -44.76 8.14 22.90
CA ALA A 80 -45.00 8.82 24.17
C ALA A 80 -43.69 9.37 24.78
N TRP A 81 -43.16 10.45 24.22
CA TRP A 81 -41.87 11.03 24.59
C TRP A 81 -41.75 11.45 26.05
N ASP A 82 -42.86 11.96 26.61
CA ASP A 82 -42.94 12.35 28.02
C ASP A 82 -42.87 11.17 29.01
N GLU A 83 -43.04 9.94 28.53
CA GLU A 83 -42.78 8.72 29.31
C GLU A 83 -41.33 8.24 29.21
N ILE A 84 -40.57 8.80 28.25
CA ILE A 84 -39.17 8.42 27.99
C ILE A 84 -38.20 9.30 28.75
N PHE A 85 -38.37 10.62 28.71
CA PHE A 85 -37.49 11.57 29.39
C PHE A 85 -38.20 12.83 29.88
N GLU A 86 -37.59 13.55 30.82
CA GLU A 86 -38.14 14.77 31.36
C GLU A 86 -37.88 15.98 30.42
N PRO A 87 -38.78 16.97 30.36
CA PRO A 87 -38.64 18.11 29.48
C PRO A 87 -37.39 18.97 29.73
N GLU A 88 -36.80 18.91 30.92
CA GLU A 88 -35.56 19.55 31.30
C GLU A 88 -34.32 18.87 30.66
N SER A 89 -34.48 17.63 30.20
CA SER A 89 -33.40 16.88 29.55
C SER A 89 -33.17 17.37 28.14
N SER A 90 -31.93 17.62 27.78
CA SER A 90 -31.53 17.91 26.40
C SER A 90 -31.48 16.62 25.57
N PHE A 91 -31.71 16.74 24.28
CA PHE A 91 -31.70 15.59 23.37
C PHE A 91 -31.04 15.89 22.02
N VAL A 92 -30.61 14.84 21.33
CA VAL A 92 -30.16 14.90 19.94
C VAL A 92 -30.72 13.77 19.12
N ILE A 93 -30.91 13.97 17.82
CA ILE A 93 -31.37 12.96 16.89
C ILE A 93 -30.28 12.67 15.87
N ASN A 94 -29.88 11.42 15.79
CA ASN A 94 -29.00 10.87 14.76
C ASN A 94 -29.87 10.16 13.71
N PHE A 95 -30.13 10.83 12.60
CA PHE A 95 -30.89 10.27 11.49
C PHE A 95 -29.97 9.70 10.43
N GLN A 96 -30.22 8.48 9.98
CA GLN A 96 -29.47 7.79 8.94
C GLN A 96 -30.41 7.23 7.87
N GLY A 97 -29.93 7.25 6.63
CA GLY A 97 -30.69 6.79 5.48
C GLY A 97 -31.42 7.93 4.77
N THR A 98 -31.84 7.64 3.55
CA THR A 98 -32.62 8.53 2.67
C THR A 98 -33.56 7.69 1.82
N ASN A 99 -34.63 8.28 1.37
CA ASN A 99 -35.51 7.77 0.31
C ASN A 99 -35.88 8.89 -0.65
N ASP A 100 -36.85 8.67 -1.54
CA ASP A 100 -37.24 9.67 -2.53
C ASP A 100 -37.85 10.93 -1.90
N GLU A 101 -38.47 10.80 -0.71
CA GLU A 101 -39.14 11.90 0.03
C GLU A 101 -38.17 12.55 1.03
N ILE A 102 -37.49 11.75 1.82
CA ILE A 102 -36.50 12.22 2.82
C ILE A 102 -35.10 12.13 2.22
N ARG A 103 -34.74 13.09 1.37
CA ARG A 103 -33.47 13.11 0.63
C ARG A 103 -32.26 13.59 1.44
N ASN A 104 -32.52 14.15 2.62
CA ASN A 104 -31.49 14.72 3.49
C ASN A 104 -31.71 14.23 4.92
N SER A 105 -30.69 13.59 5.50
CA SER A 105 -30.71 13.11 6.88
C SER A 105 -30.89 14.23 7.91
N GLN A 106 -30.36 15.43 7.65
CA GLN A 106 -30.55 16.58 8.52
C GLN A 106 -32.00 17.03 8.55
N PHE A 107 -32.67 17.03 7.39
CA PHE A 107 -34.12 17.32 7.30
C PHE A 107 -34.93 16.27 8.07
N GLY A 108 -34.63 14.96 7.91
CA GLY A 108 -35.27 13.90 8.67
C GLY A 108 -35.14 14.08 10.18
N ALA A 109 -33.93 14.44 10.64
CA ALA A 109 -33.67 14.73 12.06
C ALA A 109 -34.51 15.93 12.56
N LEU A 110 -34.63 16.99 11.76
CA LEU A 110 -35.42 18.17 12.11
C LEU A 110 -36.92 17.83 12.23
N ARG A 111 -37.47 17.02 11.29
CA ARG A 111 -38.88 16.59 11.35
C ARG A 111 -39.20 15.78 12.63
N ILE A 112 -38.31 14.85 13.01
CA ILE A 112 -38.47 14.11 14.27
C ILE A 112 -38.33 15.05 15.48
N LYS A 113 -37.38 15.99 15.45
CA LYS A 113 -37.21 17.02 16.49
C LYS A 113 -38.52 17.83 16.67
N ASP A 114 -39.13 18.28 15.58
CA ASP A 114 -40.36 19.05 15.64
C ASP A 114 -41.50 18.20 16.24
N ALA A 115 -41.62 16.92 15.86
CA ALA A 115 -42.61 16.00 16.40
C ALA A 115 -42.43 15.80 17.92
N ILE A 116 -41.20 15.68 18.41
CA ILE A 116 -40.89 15.53 19.84
C ILE A 116 -41.29 16.80 20.59
N VAL A 117 -40.85 17.98 20.14
CA VAL A 117 -41.14 19.26 20.78
C VAL A 117 -42.64 19.51 20.85
N ASP A 118 -43.37 19.30 19.75
CA ASP A 118 -44.80 19.48 19.69
C ASP A 118 -45.56 18.45 20.56
N SER A 119 -45.03 17.26 20.75
CA SER A 119 -45.58 16.26 21.67
C SER A 119 -45.60 16.78 23.14
N PHE A 120 -44.52 17.40 23.61
CA PHE A 120 -44.47 18.03 24.93
C PHE A 120 -45.38 19.26 25.01
N THR A 121 -45.36 20.13 24.03
CA THR A 121 -46.18 21.34 23.99
C THR A 121 -47.67 21.03 24.04
N ARG A 122 -48.14 20.02 23.31
CA ARG A 122 -49.54 19.56 23.34
C ARG A 122 -50.01 19.08 24.70
N LYS A 123 -49.11 18.59 25.52
CA LYS A 123 -49.37 18.15 26.90
C LYS A 123 -49.17 19.27 27.91
N ASN A 124 -48.98 20.53 27.46
CA ASN A 124 -48.66 21.71 28.29
C ASN A 124 -47.38 21.51 29.14
N LEU A 125 -46.43 20.74 28.64
CA LEU A 125 -45.13 20.56 29.26
C LEU A 125 -44.10 21.52 28.67
N PRO A 126 -43.04 21.88 29.40
CA PRO A 126 -41.95 22.69 28.87
C PRO A 126 -41.32 22.07 27.62
N ARG A 127 -40.83 22.93 26.74
CA ARG A 127 -40.16 22.51 25.52
C ARG A 127 -38.76 21.96 25.83
N PRO A 128 -38.43 20.72 25.49
CA PRO A 128 -37.08 20.19 25.70
C PRO A 128 -36.06 20.83 24.74
N ASN A 129 -34.85 21.02 25.18
CA ASN A 129 -33.75 21.62 24.44
C ASN A 129 -32.97 20.59 23.60
N VAL A 130 -32.44 21.07 22.47
CA VAL A 130 -31.51 20.27 21.65
C VAL A 130 -30.08 20.64 22.01
N ASP A 131 -29.29 19.61 22.37
CA ASP A 131 -27.84 19.75 22.57
C ASP A 131 -27.13 18.72 21.69
N ARG A 132 -26.24 19.17 20.81
CA ARG A 132 -25.51 18.31 19.88
C ARG A 132 -24.24 17.73 20.47
N ASP A 133 -23.66 18.44 21.40
CA ASP A 133 -22.34 18.12 21.96
C ASP A 133 -22.48 17.23 23.20
N TYR A 134 -23.35 17.62 24.14
CA TYR A 134 -23.54 16.93 25.42
C TYR A 134 -25.02 16.63 25.73
N PRO A 135 -25.72 15.89 24.84
CA PRO A 135 -27.11 15.58 25.07
C PRO A 135 -27.30 14.58 26.21
N HIS A 136 -28.36 14.77 27.01
CA HIS A 136 -28.78 13.77 28.01
C HIS A 136 -29.41 12.54 27.36
N ILE A 137 -30.13 12.75 26.25
CA ILE A 137 -30.85 11.70 25.49
C ILE A 137 -30.37 11.67 24.03
N ARG A 138 -29.98 10.51 23.56
CA ARG A 138 -29.67 10.27 22.14
C ARG A 138 -30.74 9.41 21.51
N ILE A 139 -31.32 9.88 20.42
CA ILE A 139 -32.33 9.18 19.63
C ILE A 139 -31.71 8.81 18.30
N ASN A 140 -31.74 7.54 17.95
CA ASN A 140 -31.32 7.07 16.63
C ASN A 140 -32.54 6.76 15.78
N ALA A 141 -32.59 7.34 14.59
CA ALA A 141 -33.60 7.07 13.59
C ALA A 141 -32.94 6.52 12.33
N TRP A 142 -33.37 5.37 11.88
CA TRP A 142 -32.83 4.71 10.70
C TRP A 142 -33.92 4.48 9.67
N LEU A 143 -33.80 5.19 8.53
CA LEU A 143 -34.68 5.04 7.38
C LEU A 143 -34.07 4.05 6.39
N HIS A 144 -34.77 2.95 6.16
CA HIS A 144 -34.40 1.99 5.14
C HIS A 144 -35.56 1.74 4.19
N ARG A 145 -35.39 2.10 2.93
CA ARG A 145 -36.49 2.20 1.95
C ARG A 145 -37.57 3.15 2.49
N ASP A 146 -38.79 2.64 2.67
CA ASP A 146 -39.92 3.44 3.14
C ASP A 146 -40.25 3.16 4.62
N LYS A 147 -39.31 2.60 5.38
CA LYS A 147 -39.53 2.22 6.79
C LYS A 147 -38.52 2.91 7.70
N VAL A 148 -39.01 3.62 8.68
CA VAL A 148 -38.19 4.24 9.73
C VAL A 148 -38.33 3.44 11.02
N SER A 149 -37.17 3.21 11.67
CA SER A 149 -37.09 2.68 13.03
C SER A 149 -36.52 3.77 13.93
N ILE A 150 -37.21 4.10 15.01
CA ILE A 150 -36.77 5.07 16.01
C ILE A 150 -36.40 4.31 17.30
N SER A 151 -35.22 4.61 17.85
CA SER A 151 -34.71 3.93 19.05
C SER A 151 -34.06 4.93 20.01
N LEU A 152 -34.16 4.68 21.29
CA LEU A 152 -33.37 5.31 22.33
C LEU A 152 -31.99 4.67 22.38
N ASP A 153 -30.92 5.46 22.28
CA ASP A 153 -29.56 4.99 22.42
C ASP A 153 -29.17 4.90 23.91
N LEU A 154 -29.16 3.71 24.44
CA LEU A 154 -28.79 3.49 25.84
C LEU A 154 -27.31 3.65 26.10
N SER A 155 -26.47 3.53 25.05
CA SER A 155 -25.02 3.65 25.18
C SER A 155 -24.54 5.07 25.41
N GLY A 156 -25.26 6.07 24.87
CA GLY A 156 -24.78 7.46 24.78
C GLY A 156 -23.70 7.57 23.70
N ASP A 157 -22.44 7.57 24.06
CA ASP A 157 -21.35 7.46 23.12
C ASP A 157 -21.14 6.00 22.68
N ALA A 158 -20.48 5.81 21.52
CA ALA A 158 -20.26 4.46 21.01
C ALA A 158 -19.40 3.63 21.98
N LEU A 159 -19.76 2.34 22.18
CA LEU A 159 -19.13 1.48 23.19
C LEU A 159 -17.65 1.18 22.93
N HIS A 160 -17.15 1.37 21.70
CA HIS A 160 -15.72 1.28 21.43
C HIS A 160 -14.93 2.41 22.12
N GLN A 161 -15.55 3.54 22.43
CA GLN A 161 -14.93 4.62 23.22
C GLN A 161 -14.90 4.20 24.70
N ARG A 162 -13.86 3.44 25.09
CA ARG A 162 -13.68 2.91 26.45
C ARG A 162 -13.14 3.95 27.44
N ASN A 163 -12.81 5.17 27.01
CA ASN A 163 -12.20 6.28 27.78
C ASN A 163 -10.74 6.08 28.21
N TYR A 164 -10.09 4.97 27.87
CA TYR A 164 -8.65 4.85 28.16
C TYR A 164 -7.75 5.53 27.12
N ARG A 165 -8.24 5.81 25.92
CA ARG A 165 -7.50 6.54 24.88
C ARG A 165 -7.54 8.03 25.06
N HIS A 166 -6.36 8.67 25.04
CA HIS A 166 -6.28 10.14 25.15
C HIS A 166 -6.10 10.84 23.81
N ALA A 167 -5.39 10.24 22.87
CA ALA A 167 -5.16 10.79 21.54
C ALA A 167 -5.29 9.70 20.48
N THR A 168 -5.95 10.01 19.39
CA THR A 168 -6.11 9.12 18.24
C THR A 168 -5.03 9.41 17.21
N GLY A 169 -4.26 8.39 16.82
CA GLY A 169 -3.44 8.42 15.60
C GLY A 169 -4.30 8.33 14.33
N GLN A 170 -3.68 8.31 13.16
CA GLN A 170 -4.39 8.07 11.90
C GLN A 170 -5.03 6.67 11.94
N ALA A 171 -6.36 6.60 11.74
CA ALA A 171 -7.17 5.37 11.62
C ALA A 171 -6.88 4.27 12.67
N PRO A 172 -7.07 4.53 13.97
CA PRO A 172 -6.79 3.55 15.00
C PRO A 172 -7.75 2.35 14.94
N LEU A 173 -7.24 1.16 15.29
CA LEU A 173 -8.07 -0.03 15.45
C LEU A 173 -9.10 0.23 16.56
N LYS A 174 -10.41 0.09 16.26
CA LYS A 174 -11.47 0.25 17.26
C LYS A 174 -11.37 -0.86 18.32
N GLU A 175 -11.65 -0.52 19.57
CA GLU A 175 -11.56 -1.43 20.72
C GLU A 175 -12.49 -2.64 20.57
N THR A 176 -13.70 -2.44 20.03
CA THR A 176 -14.63 -3.52 19.74
C THR A 176 -14.08 -4.49 18.67
N LEU A 177 -13.40 -3.96 17.67
CA LEU A 177 -12.76 -4.79 16.64
C LEU A 177 -11.53 -5.51 17.21
N ALA A 178 -10.75 -4.85 18.06
CA ALA A 178 -9.62 -5.47 18.75
C ALA A 178 -10.08 -6.66 19.62
N ALA A 179 -11.12 -6.49 20.39
CA ALA A 179 -11.73 -7.57 21.17
C ALA A 179 -12.18 -8.75 20.28
N ALA A 180 -12.82 -8.45 19.14
CA ALA A 180 -13.24 -9.48 18.19
C ALA A 180 -12.04 -10.27 17.60
N ILE A 181 -10.95 -9.57 17.25
CA ILE A 181 -9.71 -10.18 16.76
C ILE A 181 -9.13 -11.12 17.84
N ILE A 182 -9.09 -10.69 19.10
CA ILE A 182 -8.59 -11.50 20.22
C ILE A 182 -9.45 -12.75 20.39
N MET A 183 -10.77 -12.62 20.44
CA MET A 183 -11.71 -13.74 20.62
C MET A 183 -11.58 -14.78 19.49
N ARG A 184 -11.28 -14.33 18.27
CA ARG A 184 -11.08 -15.20 17.09
C ARG A 184 -9.68 -15.77 16.98
N SER A 185 -8.69 -15.22 17.69
CA SER A 185 -7.27 -15.59 17.55
C SER A 185 -6.94 -17.00 18.06
N GLY A 186 -7.82 -17.60 18.83
CA GLY A 186 -7.56 -18.86 19.54
C GLY A 186 -6.72 -18.68 20.83
N TRP A 187 -6.46 -17.44 21.23
CA TRP A 187 -5.84 -17.15 22.53
C TRP A 187 -6.71 -17.63 23.69
N LYS A 188 -6.08 -18.12 24.73
CA LYS A 188 -6.74 -18.55 25.97
C LYS A 188 -6.25 -17.69 27.14
N PRO A 189 -7.13 -17.17 27.99
CA PRO A 189 -6.73 -16.51 29.24
C PRO A 189 -5.72 -17.37 30.03
N GLY A 190 -4.71 -16.73 30.58
CA GLY A 190 -3.61 -17.42 31.29
C GLY A 190 -2.40 -17.78 30.42
N THR A 191 -2.52 -17.73 29.09
CA THR A 191 -1.37 -17.93 28.19
C THR A 191 -0.75 -16.60 27.74
N PRO A 192 0.58 -16.55 27.46
CA PRO A 192 1.22 -15.33 27.02
C PRO A 192 0.73 -14.88 25.66
N MET A 193 0.75 -13.55 25.44
CA MET A 193 0.43 -12.91 24.18
C MET A 193 1.52 -11.91 23.79
N VAL A 194 1.90 -11.90 22.52
CA VAL A 194 2.94 -10.99 21.95
C VAL A 194 2.36 -10.23 20.78
N ASP A 195 2.54 -8.91 20.79
CA ASP A 195 2.27 -8.06 19.63
C ASP A 195 3.56 -7.38 19.18
N PRO A 196 4.15 -7.80 18.04
CA PRO A 196 5.43 -7.27 17.55
C PRO A 196 5.34 -5.86 16.94
N MET A 197 4.12 -5.34 16.70
CA MET A 197 3.87 -4.02 16.13
C MET A 197 2.64 -3.41 16.80
N CYS A 198 2.72 -3.25 18.13
CA CYS A 198 1.56 -3.01 18.99
C CYS A 198 0.94 -1.62 18.84
N GLY A 199 1.64 -0.68 18.21
CA GLY A 199 1.14 0.67 18.10
C GLY A 199 0.77 1.27 19.48
N SER A 200 -0.44 1.81 19.59
CA SER A 200 -0.96 2.37 20.86
C SER A 200 -1.43 1.30 21.87
N GLY A 201 -1.14 0.02 21.63
CA GLY A 201 -1.36 -1.07 22.57
C GLY A 201 -2.78 -1.65 22.61
N THR A 202 -3.66 -1.29 21.69
CA THR A 202 -5.10 -1.62 21.77
C THR A 202 -5.37 -3.12 21.92
N LEU A 203 -4.73 -3.98 21.11
CA LEU A 203 -4.90 -5.43 21.18
C LEU A 203 -4.51 -5.98 22.56
N LEU A 204 -3.34 -5.57 23.07
CA LEU A 204 -2.85 -6.06 24.35
C LEU A 204 -3.65 -5.52 25.54
N ILE A 205 -4.12 -4.28 25.47
CA ILE A 205 -4.97 -3.68 26.51
C ILE A 205 -6.33 -4.39 26.58
N GLU A 206 -7.00 -4.61 25.45
CA GLU A 206 -8.28 -5.36 25.41
C GLU A 206 -8.08 -6.80 25.88
N ALA A 207 -6.97 -7.47 25.48
CA ALA A 207 -6.66 -8.81 25.96
C ALA A 207 -6.41 -8.86 27.49
N ALA A 208 -5.68 -7.89 28.02
CA ALA A 208 -5.41 -7.77 29.45
C ALA A 208 -6.70 -7.48 30.23
N MET A 209 -7.62 -6.66 29.70
CA MET A 209 -8.94 -6.43 30.30
C MET A 209 -9.80 -7.70 30.30
N ILE A 210 -9.75 -8.50 29.22
CA ILE A 210 -10.45 -9.80 29.17
C ILE A 210 -9.86 -10.74 30.22
N ALA A 211 -8.55 -10.84 30.30
CA ALA A 211 -7.87 -11.74 31.23
C ALA A 211 -8.07 -11.34 32.69
N ALA A 212 -8.16 -10.04 32.97
CA ALA A 212 -8.45 -9.50 34.31
C ALA A 212 -9.93 -9.48 34.65
N ASP A 213 -10.79 -10.09 33.81
CA ASP A 213 -12.25 -10.07 33.98
C ASP A 213 -12.83 -8.67 34.27
N ARG A 214 -12.25 -7.67 33.62
CA ARG A 214 -12.61 -6.27 33.77
C ARG A 214 -13.62 -5.86 32.71
N ALA A 215 -14.81 -5.46 33.12
CA ALA A 215 -15.84 -4.99 32.20
C ALA A 215 -15.38 -3.69 31.50
N PRO A 216 -15.48 -3.58 30.17
CA PRO A 216 -15.04 -2.41 29.41
C PRO A 216 -15.83 -1.15 29.79
N GLY A 217 -17.07 -1.28 30.21
CA GLY A 217 -17.93 -0.18 30.61
C GLY A 217 -17.53 0.49 31.94
N LEU A 218 -16.71 -0.16 32.79
CA LEU A 218 -16.24 0.43 34.06
C LEU A 218 -15.35 1.68 33.89
N LEU A 219 -14.87 1.93 32.68
CA LEU A 219 -14.04 3.09 32.36
C LEU A 219 -14.85 4.29 31.85
N ARG A 220 -16.16 4.14 31.74
CA ARG A 220 -17.05 5.16 31.17
C ARG A 220 -17.71 5.96 32.30
N ASP A 221 -17.72 7.27 32.12
CA ASP A 221 -18.28 8.21 33.09
C ASP A 221 -19.74 8.56 32.82
N HIS A 222 -20.20 8.31 31.57
CA HIS A 222 -21.56 8.67 31.15
C HIS A 222 -22.23 7.58 30.32
N TRP A 223 -23.56 7.46 30.52
CA TRP A 223 -24.40 6.53 29.79
C TRP A 223 -25.69 7.21 29.27
N GLY A 224 -26.17 6.82 28.10
CA GLY A 224 -27.34 7.40 27.48
C GLY A 224 -28.67 7.10 28.17
N PHE A 225 -28.68 6.12 29.08
CA PHE A 225 -29.89 5.75 29.85
C PHE A 225 -30.05 6.50 31.18
N TYR A 226 -29.09 7.30 31.62
CA TYR A 226 -29.20 8.01 32.92
C TYR A 226 -30.35 9.00 32.96
N ALA A 227 -30.75 9.61 31.83
CA ALA A 227 -31.89 10.50 31.76
C ALA A 227 -33.18 9.77 31.28
N TRP A 228 -33.15 8.46 31.13
CA TRP A 228 -34.34 7.67 30.80
C TRP A 228 -35.21 7.45 32.02
N LYS A 229 -36.50 7.79 31.96
CA LYS A 229 -37.45 7.70 33.12
C LYS A 229 -37.62 6.31 33.72
N LYS A 230 -37.36 5.26 32.96
CA LYS A 230 -37.41 3.88 33.41
C LYS A 230 -36.04 3.33 33.85
N PHE A 231 -35.06 4.20 34.05
CA PHE A 231 -33.75 3.80 34.56
C PHE A 231 -33.88 3.22 35.97
N ASN A 232 -33.39 2.00 36.16
CA ASN A 232 -33.38 1.30 37.45
C ASN A 232 -31.99 1.39 38.08
N GLU A 233 -31.75 2.46 38.80
CA GLU A 233 -30.47 2.77 39.44
C GLU A 233 -30.00 1.65 40.38
N SER A 234 -30.91 1.10 41.19
CA SER A 234 -30.55 0.04 42.14
C SER A 234 -30.04 -1.22 41.45
N GLU A 235 -30.62 -1.60 40.31
CA GLU A 235 -30.17 -2.76 39.55
C GLU A 235 -28.83 -2.47 38.84
N TRP A 236 -28.68 -1.26 38.30
CA TRP A 236 -27.44 -0.82 37.70
C TRP A 236 -26.28 -0.87 38.70
N ASP A 237 -26.45 -0.29 39.88
CA ASP A 237 -25.42 -0.23 40.92
C ASP A 237 -24.99 -1.62 41.39
N LYS A 238 -25.89 -2.59 41.49
CA LYS A 238 -25.53 -3.98 41.76
C LYS A 238 -24.62 -4.58 40.72
N ILE A 239 -24.95 -4.37 39.44
CA ILE A 239 -24.16 -4.90 38.33
C ILE A 239 -22.79 -4.23 38.26
N VAL A 240 -22.70 -2.93 38.49
CA VAL A 240 -21.44 -2.20 38.56
C VAL A 240 -20.57 -2.66 39.74
N ALA A 241 -21.17 -2.86 40.91
CA ALA A 241 -20.47 -3.37 42.09
C ALA A 241 -19.91 -4.80 41.86
N GLU A 242 -20.72 -5.70 41.28
CA GLU A 242 -20.25 -7.01 40.87
C GLU A 242 -19.07 -6.92 39.88
N ALA A 243 -19.18 -6.08 38.86
CA ALA A 243 -18.14 -5.92 37.86
C ALA A 243 -16.83 -5.36 38.48
N GLN A 244 -16.94 -4.43 39.43
CA GLN A 244 -15.79 -3.90 40.16
C GLN A 244 -15.11 -4.96 41.03
N GLN A 245 -15.91 -5.80 41.70
CA GLN A 245 -15.40 -6.93 42.50
C GLN A 245 -14.66 -7.93 41.60
N ARG A 246 -15.23 -8.31 40.46
CA ARG A 246 -14.61 -9.22 39.49
C ARG A 246 -13.30 -8.66 38.95
N ALA A 247 -13.28 -7.36 38.60
CA ALA A 247 -12.06 -6.69 38.14
C ALA A 247 -10.97 -6.70 39.23
N ASN A 248 -11.33 -6.42 40.50
CA ASN A 248 -10.38 -6.44 41.60
C ASN A 248 -9.78 -7.82 41.85
N LEU A 249 -10.57 -8.88 41.72
CA LEU A 249 -10.10 -10.27 41.82
C LEU A 249 -9.19 -10.63 40.64
N GLY A 250 -9.58 -10.26 39.44
CA GLY A 250 -8.79 -10.50 38.21
C GLY A 250 -7.43 -9.82 38.27
N MET A 251 -7.37 -8.61 38.85
CA MET A 251 -6.12 -7.87 39.01
C MET A 251 -5.13 -8.52 40.00
N GLN A 252 -5.57 -9.42 40.84
CA GLN A 252 -4.70 -10.18 41.76
C GLN A 252 -4.02 -11.37 41.08
N SER A 253 -4.47 -11.79 39.92
CA SER A 253 -3.90 -12.91 39.15
C SER A 253 -2.51 -12.55 38.61
N LYS A 254 -1.46 -13.23 39.08
CA LYS A 254 -0.07 -13.03 38.62
C LYS A 254 0.27 -13.79 37.32
N GLN A 255 -0.69 -14.51 36.73
CA GLN A 255 -0.43 -15.43 35.61
C GLN A 255 -0.55 -14.76 34.22
N ILE A 256 -0.92 -13.49 34.18
CA ILE A 256 -1.19 -12.80 32.91
C ILE A 256 0.08 -12.06 32.47
N ARG A 257 0.55 -12.32 31.25
CA ARG A 257 1.70 -11.63 30.66
C ARG A 257 1.47 -11.30 29.20
N PHE A 258 1.52 -10.00 28.89
CA PHE A 258 1.37 -9.43 27.57
C PHE A 258 2.63 -8.66 27.19
N PHE A 259 3.12 -8.83 25.96
CA PHE A 259 4.37 -8.23 25.51
C PHE A 259 4.10 -7.43 24.23
N GLY A 260 4.31 -6.12 24.29
CA GLY A 260 4.13 -5.21 23.17
C GLY A 260 5.47 -4.64 22.69
N TYR A 261 5.70 -4.70 21.39
CA TYR A 261 6.87 -4.13 20.76
C TYR A 261 6.44 -3.16 19.66
N ASP A 262 7.20 -2.09 19.50
CA ASP A 262 7.10 -1.19 18.36
C ASP A 262 8.45 -0.49 18.15
N LYS A 263 8.76 -0.12 16.92
CA LYS A 263 9.98 0.63 16.59
C LYS A 263 9.87 2.11 16.99
N ASP A 264 8.65 2.64 17.08
CA ASP A 264 8.36 4.03 17.44
C ASP A 264 8.18 4.18 18.95
N GLY A 265 9.12 4.89 19.58
CA GLY A 265 9.09 5.15 21.02
C GLY A 265 7.92 6.03 21.46
N GLN A 266 7.49 6.99 20.63
CA GLN A 266 6.38 7.88 20.98
C GLN A 266 5.05 7.14 21.01
N VAL A 267 4.88 6.17 20.09
CA VAL A 267 3.68 5.32 20.08
C VAL A 267 3.63 4.43 21.32
N LEU A 268 4.78 3.92 21.77
CA LEU A 268 4.87 3.11 22.99
C LEU A 268 4.57 3.91 24.26
N GLU A 269 4.95 5.16 24.35
CA GLU A 269 4.57 6.05 25.47
C GLU A 269 3.05 6.23 25.54
N ARG A 270 2.40 6.35 24.38
CA ARG A 270 0.92 6.36 24.29
C ARG A 270 0.33 5.02 24.76
N ALA A 271 0.93 3.89 24.31
CA ALA A 271 0.49 2.55 24.73
C ALA A 271 0.58 2.38 26.27
N GLN A 272 1.67 2.80 26.87
CA GLN A 272 1.85 2.76 28.33
C GLN A 272 0.83 3.64 29.06
N THR A 273 0.56 4.84 28.52
CA THR A 273 -0.43 5.75 29.11
C THR A 273 -1.84 5.17 29.00
N ASN A 274 -2.20 4.60 27.84
CA ASN A 274 -3.48 3.92 27.63
C ASN A 274 -3.65 2.72 28.58
N ALA A 275 -2.61 1.90 28.75
CA ALA A 275 -2.64 0.75 29.66
C ALA A 275 -2.81 1.16 31.12
N ARG A 276 -2.17 2.26 31.57
CA ARG A 276 -2.36 2.84 32.90
C ARG A 276 -3.80 3.30 33.11
N ARG A 277 -4.38 4.03 32.15
CA ARG A 277 -5.77 4.49 32.18
C ARG A 277 -6.78 3.33 32.17
N ALA A 278 -6.49 2.30 31.39
CA ALA A 278 -7.29 1.07 31.42
C ALA A 278 -7.14 0.26 32.70
N GLY A 279 -6.19 0.62 33.59
CA GLY A 279 -5.92 -0.08 34.85
C GLY A 279 -5.25 -1.44 34.67
N VAL A 280 -4.62 -1.73 33.51
CA VAL A 280 -4.01 -3.03 33.20
C VAL A 280 -2.49 -2.96 32.94
N ALA A 281 -1.88 -1.81 33.17
CA ALA A 281 -0.45 -1.62 32.97
C ALA A 281 0.46 -2.67 33.64
N PRO A 282 0.16 -3.18 34.86
CA PRO A 282 0.99 -4.19 35.51
C PRO A 282 1.11 -5.52 34.75
N PHE A 283 0.20 -5.80 33.81
CA PHE A 283 0.18 -7.05 33.06
C PHE A 283 0.90 -6.95 31.72
N ILE A 284 1.24 -5.73 31.27
CA ILE A 284 1.75 -5.50 29.92
C ILE A 284 3.16 -4.93 29.98
N SER A 285 4.10 -5.59 29.33
CA SER A 285 5.47 -5.09 29.14
C SER A 285 5.58 -4.49 27.73
N PHE A 286 5.88 -3.19 27.64
CA PHE A 286 6.14 -2.51 26.39
C PHE A 286 7.64 -2.24 26.24
N LYS A 287 8.21 -2.59 25.06
CA LYS A 287 9.62 -2.38 24.78
C LYS A 287 9.82 -1.88 23.35
N ARG A 288 10.67 -0.85 23.20
CA ARG A 288 11.07 -0.39 21.85
C ARG A 288 11.94 -1.44 21.19
N GLN A 289 11.44 -2.00 20.07
CA GLN A 289 12.12 -3.02 19.29
C GLN A 289 11.49 -3.12 17.91
N ASP A 290 12.34 -3.32 16.89
CA ASP A 290 11.86 -3.62 15.56
C ASP A 290 11.33 -5.08 15.48
N ALA A 291 10.22 -5.29 14.78
CA ALA A 291 9.62 -6.61 14.62
C ALA A 291 10.56 -7.63 13.95
N ILE A 292 11.49 -7.18 13.11
CA ILE A 292 12.51 -8.03 12.49
C ILE A 292 13.62 -8.51 13.47
N GLN A 293 13.62 -8.01 14.70
CA GLN A 293 14.53 -8.43 15.77
C GLN A 293 13.81 -9.17 16.89
N LEU A 294 12.53 -9.53 16.66
CA LEU A 294 11.68 -10.15 17.66
C LEU A 294 12.28 -11.47 18.16
N LYS A 295 12.35 -11.61 19.47
CA LYS A 295 12.66 -12.87 20.16
C LYS A 295 11.47 -13.26 21.02
N ASN A 296 11.25 -14.57 21.20
CA ASN A 296 10.22 -15.03 22.10
C ASN A 296 10.54 -14.60 23.54
N PRO A 297 9.69 -13.76 24.19
CA PRO A 297 9.93 -13.31 25.55
C PRO A 297 9.64 -14.39 26.61
N GLN A 298 9.02 -15.51 26.21
CA GLN A 298 8.63 -16.64 27.06
C GLN A 298 8.95 -17.95 26.35
N PRO A 299 10.25 -18.24 26.11
CA PRO A 299 10.67 -19.42 25.33
C PRO A 299 10.28 -20.75 26.01
N GLU A 300 10.09 -20.75 27.34
CA GLU A 300 9.64 -21.90 28.13
C GLU A 300 8.13 -22.15 28.03
N ALA A 301 7.33 -21.21 27.49
CA ALA A 301 5.91 -21.41 27.31
C ALA A 301 5.63 -22.27 26.06
N GLU A 302 5.10 -23.45 26.26
CA GLU A 302 4.73 -24.39 25.18
C GLU A 302 3.67 -23.81 24.25
N VAL A 303 2.77 -22.99 24.80
CA VAL A 303 1.66 -22.37 24.08
C VAL A 303 1.55 -20.88 24.38
N GLY A 304 1.24 -20.12 23.37
CA GLY A 304 0.97 -18.68 23.45
C GLY A 304 0.35 -18.19 22.15
N THR A 305 0.20 -16.89 22.05
CA THR A 305 -0.38 -16.28 20.83
C THR A 305 0.45 -15.06 20.43
N VAL A 306 0.88 -15.03 19.18
CA VAL A 306 1.35 -13.80 18.52
C VAL A 306 0.12 -13.19 17.83
N ILE A 307 -0.14 -11.93 18.10
CA ILE A 307 -1.26 -11.18 17.52
C ILE A 307 -0.75 -9.83 17.02
N SER A 308 -1.19 -9.37 15.87
CA SER A 308 -0.84 -8.02 15.41
C SER A 308 -1.78 -7.51 14.34
N ASN A 309 -1.82 -6.18 14.24
CA ASN A 309 -2.34 -5.44 13.11
C ASN A 309 -1.13 -4.75 12.43
N PRO A 310 -0.36 -5.50 11.59
CA PRO A 310 0.84 -4.96 10.97
C PRO A 310 0.49 -3.80 10.02
N PRO A 311 1.45 -2.92 9.72
CA PRO A 311 1.22 -1.84 8.78
C PRO A 311 0.88 -2.41 7.40
N TYR A 312 -0.14 -1.85 6.77
CA TYR A 312 -0.52 -2.09 5.39
C TYR A 312 -0.59 -0.74 4.69
N GLY A 313 0.14 -0.60 3.57
CA GLY A 313 0.27 0.67 2.85
C GLY A 313 -0.92 0.94 1.94
N GLU A 314 -1.35 2.21 1.90
CA GLU A 314 -2.25 2.71 0.86
C GLU A 314 -1.48 3.11 -0.42
N ARG A 315 -0.13 3.10 -0.41
CA ARG A 315 0.73 3.57 -1.50
C ARG A 315 1.72 2.49 -1.93
N LEU A 316 1.79 2.24 -3.23
CA LEU A 316 2.76 1.34 -3.88
C LEU A 316 4.23 1.62 -3.50
N GLU A 317 4.56 2.86 -3.15
CA GLU A 317 5.91 3.29 -2.79
C GLU A 317 6.48 2.60 -1.55
N ASN A 318 5.61 2.18 -0.62
CA ASN A 318 6.01 1.46 0.59
C ASN A 318 5.96 -0.07 0.43
N GLU A 319 5.52 -0.57 -0.72
CA GLU A 319 5.32 -1.99 -0.95
C GLU A 319 6.58 -2.83 -0.74
N PRO A 320 7.77 -2.46 -1.26
CA PRO A 320 9.00 -3.24 -1.03
C PRO A 320 9.37 -3.37 0.45
N ALA A 321 9.19 -2.30 1.23
CA ALA A 321 9.47 -2.30 2.67
C ALA A 321 8.50 -3.21 3.44
N LEU A 322 7.22 -3.18 3.08
CA LEU A 322 6.20 -4.02 3.69
C LEU A 322 6.38 -5.50 3.33
N ILE A 323 6.72 -5.80 2.09
CA ILE A 323 7.04 -7.15 1.62
C ILE A 323 8.24 -7.71 2.41
N ALA A 324 9.33 -6.95 2.51
CA ALA A 324 10.50 -7.34 3.26
C ALA A 324 10.20 -7.56 4.75
N LEU A 325 9.42 -6.66 5.37
CA LEU A 325 8.98 -6.78 6.76
C LEU A 325 8.20 -8.07 6.99
N HIS A 326 7.17 -8.35 6.18
CA HIS A 326 6.34 -9.54 6.35
C HIS A 326 7.12 -10.83 6.07
N SER A 327 7.99 -10.84 5.07
CA SER A 327 8.85 -12.01 4.78
C SER A 327 9.81 -12.30 5.92
N GLN A 328 10.46 -11.29 6.48
CA GLN A 328 11.36 -11.45 7.63
C GLN A 328 10.61 -11.86 8.89
N LEU A 329 9.44 -11.23 9.14
CA LEU A 329 8.58 -11.59 10.25
C LEU A 329 8.15 -13.06 10.17
N GLY A 330 7.76 -13.55 9.00
CA GLY A 330 7.40 -14.96 8.79
C GLY A 330 8.52 -15.93 9.15
N ARG A 331 9.77 -15.59 8.83
CA ARG A 331 10.95 -16.40 9.20
C ARG A 331 11.19 -16.41 10.71
N ILE A 332 11.11 -15.24 11.34
CA ILE A 332 11.29 -15.09 12.79
C ILE A 332 10.21 -15.86 13.56
N LEU A 333 8.95 -15.75 13.14
CA LEU A 333 7.85 -16.43 13.77
C LEU A 333 8.02 -17.97 13.71
N LYS A 334 8.42 -18.51 12.56
CA LYS A 334 8.72 -19.94 12.41
C LYS A 334 9.87 -20.40 13.29
N ALA A 335 10.90 -19.58 13.45
CA ALA A 335 12.10 -19.92 14.21
C ALA A 335 11.91 -19.80 15.72
N GLN A 336 11.11 -18.82 16.19
CA GLN A 336 11.09 -18.43 17.61
C GLN A 336 9.81 -18.84 18.35
N PHE A 337 8.69 -19.10 17.62
CA PHE A 337 7.37 -19.26 18.20
C PHE A 337 6.72 -20.62 17.85
N GLY A 338 7.53 -21.66 17.70
CA GLY A 338 7.00 -23.00 17.45
C GLY A 338 6.01 -23.44 18.53
N GLY A 339 4.86 -24.00 18.12
CA GLY A 339 3.77 -24.40 19.03
C GLY A 339 2.73 -23.31 19.31
N TRP A 340 3.05 -22.03 19.05
CA TRP A 340 2.16 -20.91 19.32
C TRP A 340 1.11 -20.71 18.22
N ASN A 341 0.03 -19.99 18.55
CA ASN A 341 -0.91 -19.46 17.59
C ASN A 341 -0.41 -18.12 17.05
N LEU A 342 -0.74 -17.83 15.80
CA LEU A 342 -0.51 -16.53 15.19
C LEU A 342 -1.84 -16.01 14.64
N SER A 343 -2.15 -14.76 14.93
CA SER A 343 -3.34 -14.09 14.40
C SER A 343 -2.94 -12.70 13.87
N LEU A 344 -3.13 -12.49 12.58
CA LEU A 344 -2.81 -11.23 11.92
C LEU A 344 -4.06 -10.65 11.27
N PHE A 345 -4.26 -9.36 11.48
CA PHE A 345 -5.34 -8.58 10.88
C PHE A 345 -4.76 -7.58 9.90
N SER A 346 -5.23 -7.56 8.65
CA SER A 346 -4.65 -6.71 7.61
C SER A 346 -5.69 -6.27 6.58
N GLY A 347 -5.56 -5.02 6.10
CA GLY A 347 -6.25 -4.51 4.91
C GLY A 347 -5.61 -4.95 3.59
N SER A 348 -4.42 -5.57 3.64
CA SER A 348 -3.72 -6.11 2.46
C SER A 348 -3.45 -7.61 2.67
N PRO A 349 -4.42 -8.47 2.33
CA PRO A 349 -4.30 -9.92 2.54
C PRO A 349 -3.09 -10.55 1.83
N GLU A 350 -2.66 -9.95 0.71
CA GLU A 350 -1.52 -10.40 -0.08
C GLU A 350 -0.19 -10.24 0.66
N LEU A 351 -0.03 -9.20 1.47
CA LEU A 351 1.15 -9.04 2.32
C LEU A 351 1.29 -10.15 3.36
N LEU A 352 0.16 -10.71 3.82
CA LEU A 352 0.18 -11.86 4.73
C LEU A 352 0.69 -13.14 4.06
N ASP A 353 0.62 -13.23 2.73
CA ASP A 353 1.15 -14.37 1.99
C ASP A 353 2.69 -14.35 1.96
N CYS A 354 3.33 -13.17 2.16
CA CYS A 354 4.79 -13.05 2.33
C CYS A 354 5.34 -13.79 3.55
N LEU A 355 4.51 -14.09 4.56
CA LEU A 355 4.90 -14.90 5.72
C LEU A 355 5.23 -16.35 5.35
N GLN A 356 4.78 -16.81 4.18
CA GLN A 356 4.88 -18.20 3.73
C GLN A 356 4.32 -19.19 4.77
N LEU A 357 3.17 -18.86 5.30
CA LEU A 357 2.39 -19.67 6.22
C LEU A 357 1.02 -19.98 5.61
N ARG A 358 0.54 -21.19 5.83
CA ARG A 358 -0.83 -21.55 5.46
C ARG A 358 -1.77 -21.19 6.60
N ALA A 359 -2.77 -20.36 6.32
CA ALA A 359 -3.79 -20.01 7.30
C ALA A 359 -4.74 -21.20 7.55
N ASP A 360 -5.03 -21.45 8.82
CA ASP A 360 -6.00 -22.46 9.23
C ASP A 360 -7.43 -21.94 9.15
N ARG A 361 -7.61 -20.66 9.50
CA ARG A 361 -8.90 -19.95 9.46
C ARG A 361 -8.71 -18.51 9.00
N GLN A 362 -9.74 -17.98 8.37
CA GLN A 362 -9.80 -16.57 8.03
C GLN A 362 -11.19 -15.98 8.28
N PHE A 363 -11.22 -14.71 8.64
CA PHE A 363 -12.44 -13.97 8.93
C PHE A 363 -12.38 -12.61 8.24
N LYS A 364 -13.46 -12.22 7.57
CA LYS A 364 -13.61 -10.89 6.99
C LYS A 364 -14.15 -9.94 8.05
N ALA A 365 -13.65 -8.70 8.06
CA ALA A 365 -14.16 -7.62 8.90
C ALA A 365 -13.82 -6.27 8.25
N LYS A 366 -14.45 -5.18 8.75
CA LYS A 366 -14.16 -3.82 8.30
C LYS A 366 -13.44 -3.02 9.39
N ASN A 367 -12.40 -2.30 9.01
CA ASN A 367 -11.79 -1.28 9.85
C ASN A 367 -12.11 0.11 9.26
N GLY A 368 -13.17 0.75 9.76
CA GLY A 368 -13.73 1.92 9.11
C GLY A 368 -14.25 1.57 7.70
N PRO A 369 -13.84 2.30 6.65
CA PRO A 369 -14.22 2.01 5.27
C PRO A 369 -13.46 0.83 4.65
N LEU A 370 -12.33 0.41 5.24
CA LEU A 370 -11.41 -0.59 4.68
C LEU A 370 -11.92 -2.01 4.91
N ASP A 371 -11.93 -2.82 3.84
CA ASP A 371 -12.15 -4.25 3.93
C ASP A 371 -10.86 -4.93 4.40
N CYS A 372 -10.94 -5.67 5.49
CA CYS A 372 -9.81 -6.33 6.13
C CYS A 372 -10.07 -7.83 6.31
N VAL A 373 -8.97 -8.57 6.50
CA VAL A 373 -9.02 -10.00 6.78
C VAL A 373 -8.18 -10.30 8.01
N GLN A 374 -8.74 -11.08 8.95
CA GLN A 374 -7.99 -11.74 9.99
C GLN A 374 -7.64 -13.14 9.51
N LYS A 375 -6.35 -13.48 9.45
CA LYS A 375 -5.84 -14.83 9.17
C LYS A 375 -5.22 -15.41 10.42
N ASN A 376 -5.61 -16.63 10.78
CA ASN A 376 -5.07 -17.37 11.91
C ASN A 376 -4.23 -18.55 11.43
N TYR A 377 -3.12 -18.79 12.11
CA TYR A 377 -2.15 -19.80 11.77
C TYR A 377 -1.70 -20.56 13.02
N LYS A 378 -1.34 -21.82 12.86
CA LYS A 378 -0.64 -22.59 13.88
C LYS A 378 0.84 -22.65 13.51
N LEU A 379 1.69 -22.06 14.33
CA LEU A 379 3.14 -22.12 14.14
C LEU A 379 3.64 -23.51 14.55
N ARG A 380 4.21 -24.26 13.59
CA ARG A 380 4.77 -25.57 13.87
C ARG A 380 6.13 -25.39 14.54
N ALA A 381 6.45 -26.22 15.52
CA ALA A 381 7.78 -26.27 16.08
C ALA A 381 8.78 -26.63 14.97
N PRO A 382 9.96 -26.02 14.92
CA PRO A 382 11.02 -26.44 14.01
C PRO A 382 11.32 -27.92 14.26
N ILE A 383 11.43 -28.72 13.20
CA ILE A 383 11.92 -30.08 13.31
C ILE A 383 13.40 -30.00 13.74
N GLU A 384 13.79 -30.76 14.73
CA GLU A 384 15.14 -30.79 15.27
C GLU A 384 16.18 -30.98 14.13
N GLY A 385 17.13 -30.03 13.98
CA GLY A 385 18.08 -30.00 12.87
C GLY A 385 17.59 -29.31 11.59
N GLN A 386 16.34 -28.92 11.49
CA GLN A 386 15.83 -28.15 10.35
C GLN A 386 16.06 -26.64 10.56
N VAL A 387 17.13 -26.12 9.98
CA VAL A 387 17.31 -24.67 9.86
C VAL A 387 16.17 -24.13 8.96
N VAL A 388 15.49 -23.08 9.41
CA VAL A 388 14.52 -22.37 8.54
C VAL A 388 15.25 -21.95 7.27
N GLY A 389 14.95 -22.60 6.16
CA GLY A 389 15.66 -22.45 4.90
C GLY A 389 15.65 -20.98 4.41
N GLU A 390 16.63 -20.67 3.59
CA GLU A 390 16.66 -19.38 2.90
C GLU A 390 15.44 -19.23 1.99
N LEU A 391 14.91 -18.02 1.91
CA LEU A 391 13.82 -17.70 0.98
C LEU A 391 14.30 -17.83 -0.47
N ALA A 392 13.57 -18.55 -1.33
CA ALA A 392 13.91 -18.77 -2.73
C ALA A 392 15.42 -19.05 -2.97
N PRO A 393 15.99 -20.13 -2.42
CA PRO A 393 17.44 -20.35 -2.38
C PRO A 393 18.08 -20.42 -3.77
N ASP A 394 17.37 -20.94 -4.77
CA ASP A 394 17.86 -21.00 -6.14
C ASP A 394 18.07 -19.60 -6.73
N PHE A 395 17.10 -18.71 -6.50
CA PHE A 395 17.20 -17.31 -6.91
C PHE A 395 18.30 -16.57 -6.14
N ALA A 396 18.36 -16.74 -4.82
CA ALA A 396 19.37 -16.12 -3.99
C ALA A 396 20.80 -16.52 -4.42
N ASN A 397 21.02 -17.80 -4.64
CA ASN A 397 22.32 -18.33 -5.10
C ASN A 397 22.68 -17.81 -6.50
N ARG A 398 21.70 -17.76 -7.41
CA ARG A 398 21.91 -17.19 -8.75
C ARG A 398 22.29 -15.72 -8.67
N LEU A 399 21.55 -14.94 -7.90
CA LEU A 399 21.80 -13.51 -7.73
C LEU A 399 23.19 -13.24 -7.13
N ARG A 400 23.59 -13.95 -6.07
CA ARG A 400 24.96 -13.85 -5.49
C ARG A 400 26.04 -14.15 -6.50
N LYS A 401 25.86 -15.22 -7.32
CA LYS A 401 26.82 -15.59 -8.35
C LYS A 401 26.97 -14.51 -9.42
N ASN A 402 25.85 -13.92 -9.83
CA ASN A 402 25.85 -12.82 -10.81
C ASN A 402 26.55 -11.58 -10.26
N ILE A 403 26.19 -11.16 -9.04
CA ILE A 403 26.80 -10.00 -8.35
C ILE A 403 28.30 -10.19 -8.26
N LYS A 404 28.79 -11.33 -7.73
CA LYS A 404 30.23 -11.60 -7.60
C LYS A 404 30.99 -11.44 -8.92
N LYS A 405 30.37 -11.83 -10.05
CA LYS A 405 30.97 -11.73 -11.38
C LYS A 405 30.93 -10.30 -11.91
N LEU A 406 29.75 -9.67 -11.80
CA LEU A 406 29.45 -8.41 -12.47
C LEU A 406 29.99 -7.19 -11.69
N ASP A 407 29.99 -7.22 -10.37
CA ASP A 407 30.55 -6.15 -9.53
C ASP A 407 32.05 -5.96 -9.80
N LYS A 408 32.80 -7.06 -9.94
CA LYS A 408 34.22 -6.99 -10.26
C LYS A 408 34.46 -6.36 -11.64
N TRP A 409 33.67 -6.78 -12.62
CA TRP A 409 33.75 -6.24 -13.98
C TRP A 409 33.34 -4.76 -14.02
N ALA A 410 32.20 -4.41 -13.42
CA ALA A 410 31.71 -3.04 -13.39
C ALA A 410 32.70 -2.07 -12.74
N LYS A 411 33.33 -2.49 -11.64
CA LYS A 411 34.37 -1.72 -10.97
C LYS A 411 35.63 -1.55 -11.82
N GLN A 412 36.02 -2.56 -12.61
CA GLN A 412 37.17 -2.47 -13.53
C GLN A 412 36.89 -1.54 -14.69
N GLU A 413 35.66 -1.50 -15.20
CA GLU A 413 35.25 -0.64 -16.31
C GLU A 413 34.87 0.79 -15.86
N GLY A 414 34.76 1.05 -14.55
CA GLY A 414 34.32 2.35 -14.03
C GLY A 414 32.84 2.65 -14.30
N ILE A 415 31.96 1.65 -14.12
CA ILE A 415 30.54 1.77 -14.33
C ILE A 415 29.75 1.47 -13.06
N GLU A 416 28.69 2.24 -12.77
CA GLU A 416 27.83 2.09 -11.62
C GLU A 416 26.43 1.58 -11.96
N CYS A 417 26.07 1.60 -13.27
CA CYS A 417 24.77 1.17 -13.75
C CYS A 417 24.92 -0.09 -14.61
N TYR A 418 24.37 -1.23 -14.17
CA TYR A 418 24.47 -2.49 -14.90
C TYR A 418 23.38 -3.48 -14.46
N ARG A 419 23.06 -4.41 -15.35
CA ARG A 419 22.05 -5.46 -15.11
C ARG A 419 22.67 -6.60 -14.32
N ILE A 420 22.10 -6.91 -13.15
CA ILE A 420 22.58 -8.01 -12.29
C ILE A 420 21.79 -9.30 -12.45
N TYR A 421 20.56 -9.24 -13.03
CA TYR A 421 19.73 -10.40 -13.28
C TYR A 421 18.83 -10.15 -14.49
N ASP A 422 18.66 -11.12 -15.38
CA ASP A 422 17.79 -11.02 -16.58
C ASP A 422 17.13 -12.37 -16.89
N ALA A 423 16.02 -12.65 -16.20
CA ALA A 423 15.26 -13.90 -16.35
C ALA A 423 16.13 -15.16 -16.35
N ASP A 424 17.15 -15.19 -15.49
CA ASP A 424 18.15 -16.27 -15.42
C ASP A 424 17.56 -17.63 -15.07
N LEU A 425 16.45 -17.63 -14.33
CA LEU A 425 15.69 -18.82 -13.94
C LEU A 425 14.26 -18.71 -14.49
N PRO A 426 13.69 -19.80 -15.01
CA PRO A 426 12.35 -19.78 -15.62
C PRO A 426 11.23 -19.32 -14.69
N ASP A 427 11.42 -19.58 -13.39
CA ASP A 427 10.42 -19.22 -12.38
C ASP A 427 10.40 -17.74 -12.01
N TYR A 428 11.46 -16.99 -12.32
CA TYR A 428 11.64 -15.59 -11.96
C TYR A 428 11.86 -14.75 -13.23
N ASN A 429 10.76 -14.40 -13.89
CA ASN A 429 10.78 -13.66 -15.15
C ASN A 429 10.85 -12.14 -14.89
N ILE A 430 11.98 -11.70 -14.40
CA ILE A 430 12.26 -10.31 -14.01
C ILE A 430 13.63 -9.86 -14.51
N ALA A 431 13.83 -8.55 -14.59
CA ALA A 431 15.17 -7.95 -14.68
C ALA A 431 15.46 -7.17 -13.39
N ILE A 432 16.73 -7.17 -12.98
CA ILE A 432 17.24 -6.34 -11.88
C ILE A 432 18.41 -5.53 -12.41
N ASP A 433 18.25 -4.22 -12.39
CA ASP A 433 19.26 -3.24 -12.80
C ASP A 433 19.78 -2.49 -11.58
N ARG A 434 21.09 -2.40 -11.42
CA ARG A 434 21.75 -1.61 -10.38
C ARG A 434 22.03 -0.21 -10.90
N TYR A 435 21.84 0.79 -10.04
CA TYR A 435 22.19 2.19 -10.26
C TYR A 435 22.87 2.70 -8.99
N ALA A 436 24.19 2.63 -8.98
CA ALA A 436 25.02 2.91 -7.79
C ALA A 436 24.57 2.08 -6.56
N ASP A 437 24.00 2.72 -5.55
CA ASP A 437 23.49 2.09 -4.33
C ASP A 437 21.99 1.76 -4.38
N CYS A 438 21.32 1.97 -5.52
CA CYS A 438 19.91 1.67 -5.75
C CYS A 438 19.74 0.49 -6.72
N VAL A 439 18.58 -0.16 -6.67
CA VAL A 439 18.20 -1.21 -7.62
C VAL A 439 16.80 -0.98 -8.17
N VAL A 440 16.61 -1.28 -9.44
CA VAL A 440 15.31 -1.31 -10.11
C VAL A 440 14.97 -2.76 -10.42
N VAL A 441 13.87 -3.25 -9.87
CA VAL A 441 13.29 -4.54 -10.21
C VAL A 441 12.19 -4.31 -11.25
N GLN A 442 12.32 -4.92 -12.42
CA GLN A 442 11.35 -4.83 -13.51
C GLN A 442 10.72 -6.20 -13.71
N GLU A 443 9.40 -6.30 -13.51
CA GLU A 443 8.67 -7.49 -13.80
C GLU A 443 8.34 -7.56 -15.31
N TYR A 444 8.72 -8.66 -15.95
CA TYR A 444 8.21 -8.99 -17.28
C TYR A 444 6.83 -9.62 -17.15
N ALA A 445 5.90 -9.26 -18.04
CA ALA A 445 4.55 -9.82 -18.02
C ALA A 445 4.61 -11.36 -17.93
N PRO A 446 4.03 -11.97 -16.88
CA PRO A 446 4.08 -13.41 -16.69
C PRO A 446 3.39 -14.13 -17.85
N PRO A 447 3.87 -15.32 -18.24
CA PRO A 447 3.17 -16.16 -19.22
C PRO A 447 1.73 -16.41 -18.77
N LYS A 448 0.78 -16.43 -19.71
CA LYS A 448 -0.66 -16.66 -19.43
C LYS A 448 -0.93 -18.00 -18.72
N THR A 449 0.02 -18.92 -18.71
CA THR A 449 -0.03 -20.23 -18.06
C THR A 449 0.27 -20.20 -16.56
N VAL A 450 0.80 -19.09 -16.03
CA VAL A 450 1.13 -18.94 -14.60
C VAL A 450 -0.05 -18.28 -13.88
N GLU A 451 -0.51 -18.89 -12.79
CA GLU A 451 -1.55 -18.30 -11.95
C GLU A 451 -1.10 -16.95 -11.38
N PRO A 452 -1.96 -15.91 -11.43
CA PRO A 452 -1.60 -14.57 -10.95
C PRO A 452 -1.07 -14.53 -9.52
N HIS A 453 -1.67 -15.31 -8.62
CA HIS A 453 -1.23 -15.42 -7.22
C HIS A 453 0.20 -15.96 -7.12
N LYS A 454 0.55 -16.99 -7.89
CA LYS A 454 1.89 -17.58 -7.91
C LYS A 454 2.93 -16.63 -8.50
N ALA A 455 2.57 -15.89 -9.55
CA ALA A 455 3.44 -14.86 -10.12
C ALA A 455 3.75 -13.76 -9.08
N ARG A 456 2.72 -13.28 -8.39
CA ARG A 456 2.88 -12.27 -7.35
C ARG A 456 3.71 -12.75 -6.16
N GLN A 457 3.52 -13.98 -5.72
CA GLN A 457 4.35 -14.60 -4.68
C GLN A 457 5.83 -14.61 -5.07
N ARG A 458 6.13 -15.02 -6.31
CA ARG A 458 7.51 -15.02 -6.83
C ARG A 458 8.12 -13.62 -6.87
N LEU A 459 7.33 -12.60 -7.24
CA LEU A 459 7.77 -11.21 -7.20
C LEU A 459 8.11 -10.77 -5.77
N PHE A 460 7.30 -11.14 -4.78
CA PHE A 460 7.55 -10.85 -3.37
C PHE A 460 8.84 -11.54 -2.87
N ASP A 461 9.07 -12.79 -3.29
CA ASP A 461 10.31 -13.51 -2.98
C ASP A 461 11.52 -12.79 -3.59
N VAL A 462 11.42 -12.35 -4.84
CA VAL A 462 12.46 -11.56 -5.52
C VAL A 462 12.80 -10.29 -4.75
N ILE A 463 11.80 -9.50 -4.38
CA ILE A 463 12.00 -8.24 -3.65
C ILE A 463 12.72 -8.51 -2.32
N SER A 464 12.21 -9.47 -1.55
CA SER A 464 12.77 -9.81 -0.24
C SER A 464 14.20 -10.32 -0.32
N VAL A 465 14.47 -11.24 -1.26
CA VAL A 465 15.81 -11.81 -1.47
C VAL A 465 16.77 -10.77 -2.02
N THR A 466 16.34 -9.93 -2.93
CA THR A 466 17.19 -8.87 -3.50
C THR A 466 17.67 -7.91 -2.42
N LEU A 467 16.76 -7.44 -1.56
CA LEU A 467 17.13 -6.57 -0.42
C LEU A 467 18.09 -7.28 0.55
N GLN A 468 17.86 -8.57 0.83
CA GLN A 468 18.70 -9.35 1.72
C GLN A 468 20.09 -9.62 1.15
N VAL A 469 20.17 -10.02 -0.12
CA VAL A 469 21.46 -10.41 -0.77
C VAL A 469 22.35 -9.20 -1.04
N LEU A 470 21.72 -8.04 -1.36
CA LEU A 470 22.43 -6.79 -1.60
C LEU A 470 22.65 -5.97 -0.33
N GLU A 471 22.08 -6.40 0.82
CA GLU A 471 22.10 -5.69 2.10
C GLU A 471 21.59 -4.25 1.99
N LEU A 472 20.56 -4.03 1.13
CA LEU A 472 20.01 -2.72 0.86
C LEU A 472 18.80 -2.42 1.75
N PRO A 473 18.64 -1.18 2.22
CA PRO A 473 17.40 -0.73 2.81
C PRO A 473 16.30 -0.67 1.74
N ALA A 474 15.06 -0.92 2.13
CA ALA A 474 13.94 -1.07 1.21
C ALA A 474 13.66 0.18 0.32
N ASN A 475 13.99 1.38 0.81
CA ASN A 475 13.87 2.61 0.05
C ASN A 475 14.88 2.75 -1.11
N LYS A 476 15.85 1.85 -1.20
CA LYS A 476 16.81 1.76 -2.32
C LYS A 476 16.39 0.77 -3.40
N LEU A 477 15.23 0.12 -3.25
CA LEU A 477 14.64 -0.74 -4.25
C LEU A 477 13.41 -0.06 -4.85
N VAL A 478 13.40 0.08 -6.17
CA VAL A 478 12.27 0.60 -6.95
C VAL A 478 11.68 -0.53 -7.76
N LEU A 479 10.37 -0.76 -7.59
CA LEU A 479 9.63 -1.74 -8.38
C LEU A 479 9.02 -1.04 -9.60
N LYS A 480 9.26 -1.57 -10.80
CA LYS A 480 8.61 -1.13 -12.05
C LYS A 480 7.87 -2.30 -12.68
N THR A 481 6.57 -2.16 -12.87
CA THR A 481 5.75 -3.13 -13.60
C THR A 481 5.61 -2.66 -15.04
N ARG A 482 6.13 -3.43 -16.00
CA ARG A 482 5.93 -3.16 -17.43
C ARG A 482 4.61 -3.78 -17.87
N GLU A 483 3.52 -3.05 -17.75
CA GLU A 483 2.32 -3.34 -18.52
C GLU A 483 2.55 -2.99 -20.00
N ARG A 484 1.98 -3.79 -20.92
CA ARG A 484 1.97 -3.42 -22.34
C ARG A 484 1.13 -2.16 -22.53
N GLN A 485 1.77 -1.01 -22.39
CA GLN A 485 1.11 0.27 -22.64
C GLN A 485 0.89 0.46 -24.16
N LYS A 486 -0.32 0.83 -24.53
CA LYS A 486 -0.66 1.23 -25.90
C LYS A 486 -0.63 2.76 -25.97
N GLY A 487 0.27 3.33 -26.80
CA GLY A 487 0.23 4.72 -27.20
C GLY A 487 1.01 5.72 -26.31
N ALA A 488 0.61 6.97 -26.30
CA ALA A 488 1.33 8.16 -25.74
C ALA A 488 1.59 8.15 -24.21
N GLN A 489 1.23 7.12 -23.51
CA GLN A 489 1.43 7.02 -22.05
C GLN A 489 2.88 6.77 -21.64
N GLN A 490 3.76 6.45 -22.59
CA GLN A 490 5.18 6.17 -22.36
C GLN A 490 5.97 7.38 -21.85
N TYR A 491 5.45 8.59 -22.06
CA TYR A 491 6.08 9.87 -21.69
C TYR A 491 5.43 10.55 -20.48
N GLN A 492 4.50 9.89 -19.79
CA GLN A 492 3.85 10.49 -18.63
C GLN A 492 4.73 10.40 -17.40
N LYS A 493 4.77 11.50 -16.65
CA LYS A 493 5.43 11.58 -15.35
C LYS A 493 4.63 10.75 -14.35
N LEU A 494 5.25 9.75 -13.73
CA LEU A 494 4.63 8.82 -12.79
C LEU A 494 4.50 9.42 -11.38
N ALA A 495 5.49 10.27 -11.01
CA ALA A 495 5.54 10.96 -9.73
C ALA A 495 6.22 12.34 -9.89
N THR A 496 6.26 13.13 -8.82
CA THR A 496 6.81 14.48 -8.79
C THR A 496 7.85 14.67 -7.69
N LYS A 497 8.58 13.63 -7.33
CA LYS A 497 9.56 13.67 -6.23
C LYS A 497 10.81 14.48 -6.57
N ASN A 498 11.15 14.62 -7.86
CA ASN A 498 12.39 15.21 -8.36
C ASN A 498 13.64 14.57 -7.74
N ASP A 499 13.59 13.25 -7.50
CA ASP A 499 14.65 12.48 -6.84
C ASP A 499 15.72 12.06 -7.87
N PHE A 500 16.52 13.02 -8.28
CA PHE A 500 17.64 12.82 -9.19
C PHE A 500 18.91 12.56 -8.40
N PHE A 501 19.72 11.61 -8.86
CA PHE A 501 21.07 11.39 -8.35
C PHE A 501 22.04 11.10 -9.48
N GLU A 502 23.32 11.31 -9.19
CA GLU A 502 24.42 11.15 -10.13
C GLU A 502 24.88 9.70 -10.18
N VAL A 503 25.22 9.22 -11.39
CA VAL A 503 25.87 7.93 -11.64
C VAL A 503 26.98 8.08 -12.66
N SER A 504 27.96 7.18 -12.59
CA SER A 504 29.12 7.17 -13.49
C SER A 504 29.02 6.07 -14.55
N GLU A 505 29.45 6.37 -15.76
CA GLU A 505 29.66 5.42 -16.85
C GLU A 505 30.96 5.76 -17.56
N PHE A 506 32.01 4.95 -17.33
CA PHE A 506 33.40 5.22 -17.73
C PHE A 506 33.88 6.57 -17.16
N ASN A 507 34.15 7.56 -18.05
CA ASN A 507 34.56 8.92 -17.69
C ASN A 507 33.40 9.95 -17.77
N ALA A 508 32.16 9.49 -17.99
CA ALA A 508 30.98 10.32 -18.08
C ALA A 508 30.13 10.22 -16.84
N HIS A 509 29.43 11.28 -16.48
CA HIS A 509 28.50 11.38 -15.36
C HIS A 509 27.10 11.69 -15.85
N PHE A 510 26.09 11.06 -15.25
CA PHE A 510 24.71 11.22 -15.67
C PHE A 510 23.76 11.37 -14.48
N TRP A 511 22.80 12.25 -14.63
CA TRP A 511 21.65 12.31 -13.75
C TRP A 511 20.68 11.17 -14.10
N VAL A 512 20.24 10.41 -13.10
CA VAL A 512 19.19 9.39 -13.24
C VAL A 512 18.06 9.67 -12.26
N ASN A 513 16.86 9.25 -12.64
CA ASN A 513 15.66 9.30 -11.80
C ASN A 513 14.91 7.97 -11.92
N LEU A 514 14.81 7.23 -10.83
CA LEU A 514 14.25 5.90 -10.83
C LEU A 514 12.74 5.87 -10.56
N THR A 515 12.15 6.97 -10.06
CA THR A 515 10.79 7.00 -9.53
C THR A 515 9.80 7.79 -10.36
N ASP A 516 10.23 8.92 -10.95
CA ASP A 516 9.30 9.88 -11.56
C ASP A 516 8.94 9.54 -13.01
N TYR A 517 9.77 8.77 -13.70
CA TYR A 517 9.62 8.44 -15.11
C TYR A 517 9.63 6.94 -15.33
N LEU A 518 9.02 6.49 -16.43
CA LEU A 518 9.04 5.09 -16.82
C LEU A 518 10.49 4.61 -17.05
N ASP A 519 11.26 5.36 -17.82
CA ASP A 519 12.68 5.13 -18.05
C ASP A 519 13.53 5.93 -17.07
N THR A 520 14.76 5.50 -16.84
CA THR A 520 15.62 6.02 -15.77
C THR A 520 16.46 7.22 -16.14
N GLY A 521 16.46 7.63 -17.39
CA GLY A 521 17.34 8.67 -17.94
C GLY A 521 18.63 8.12 -18.56
N LEU A 522 18.95 6.84 -18.38
CA LEU A 522 20.12 6.17 -18.95
C LEU A 522 19.77 4.77 -19.44
N PHE A 523 19.86 4.53 -20.74
CA PHE A 523 19.73 3.20 -21.35
C PHE A 523 21.05 2.44 -21.19
N ILE A 524 21.11 1.58 -20.18
CA ILE A 524 22.36 0.88 -19.80
C ILE A 524 22.83 -0.16 -20.82
N ASP A 525 21.96 -0.64 -21.67
CA ASP A 525 22.28 -1.58 -22.76
C ASP A 525 23.07 -0.94 -23.91
N HIS A 526 22.96 0.39 -24.11
CA HIS A 526 23.69 1.14 -25.14
C HIS A 526 25.09 1.63 -24.70
N ARG A 527 25.57 1.24 -23.57
CA ARG A 527 26.84 1.68 -22.95
C ARG A 527 28.03 1.57 -23.91
N LEU A 528 28.22 0.40 -24.54
CA LEU A 528 29.34 0.20 -25.46
C LEU A 528 29.14 0.94 -26.78
N ALA A 529 27.90 1.13 -27.26
CA ALA A 529 27.61 2.00 -28.40
C ALA A 529 28.02 3.44 -28.11
N ARG A 530 27.69 3.97 -26.91
CA ARG A 530 28.11 5.33 -26.49
C ARG A 530 29.63 5.45 -26.40
N LYS A 531 30.33 4.47 -25.85
CA LYS A 531 31.82 4.45 -25.82
C LYS A 531 32.41 4.53 -27.22
N MET A 532 31.90 3.68 -28.14
CA MET A 532 32.35 3.72 -29.57
C MET A 532 32.06 5.05 -30.21
N LEU A 533 30.90 5.68 -29.97
CA LEU A 533 30.57 7.00 -30.48
C LEU A 533 31.57 8.06 -29.98
N GLY A 534 31.95 8.00 -28.70
CA GLY A 534 33.01 8.87 -28.17
C GLY A 534 34.34 8.73 -28.93
N GLU A 535 34.79 7.49 -29.16
CA GLU A 535 36.01 7.18 -29.90
C GLU A 535 35.95 7.64 -31.37
N MET A 536 34.80 7.47 -32.02
CA MET A 536 34.58 7.86 -33.42
C MET A 536 34.47 9.37 -33.64
N SER A 537 34.12 10.14 -32.61
CA SER A 537 33.76 11.56 -32.71
C SER A 537 34.95 12.51 -32.57
N ARG A 538 36.16 12.04 -32.31
CA ARG A 538 37.34 12.91 -32.09
C ARG A 538 37.60 13.82 -33.30
N ASN A 539 37.63 15.13 -33.05
CA ASN A 539 37.78 16.20 -34.05
C ASN A 539 36.72 16.21 -35.16
N LYS A 540 35.52 15.68 -34.90
CA LYS A 540 34.40 15.52 -35.84
C LYS A 540 33.18 16.29 -35.38
N ASP A 541 32.30 16.61 -36.32
CA ASP A 541 30.97 17.14 -36.05
C ASP A 541 30.01 15.97 -35.88
N PHE A 542 29.35 15.90 -34.71
CA PHE A 542 28.49 14.79 -34.26
C PHE A 542 27.01 15.19 -34.23
N LEU A 543 26.14 14.34 -34.74
CA LEU A 543 24.67 14.47 -34.67
C LEU A 543 24.08 13.33 -33.91
N ASN A 544 23.18 13.65 -32.94
CA ASN A 544 22.39 12.70 -32.15
C ASN A 544 20.91 12.95 -32.37
N LEU A 545 20.19 11.98 -32.94
CA LEU A 545 18.78 12.05 -33.26
C LEU A 545 17.99 11.07 -32.38
N PHE A 546 16.78 11.46 -31.99
CA PHE A 546 16.02 10.80 -30.92
C PHE A 546 16.83 10.69 -29.66
N ALA A 547 17.40 11.82 -29.28
CA ALA A 547 18.55 11.89 -28.39
C ALA A 547 18.23 11.62 -26.93
N TYR A 548 16.95 11.59 -26.56
CA TYR A 548 16.50 11.37 -25.19
C TYR A 548 17.20 12.33 -24.22
N THR A 549 17.91 11.85 -23.22
CA THR A 549 18.65 12.65 -22.23
C THR A 549 20.08 13.03 -22.67
N GLY A 550 20.39 12.87 -23.95
CA GLY A 550 21.64 13.32 -24.57
C GLY A 550 22.89 12.53 -24.20
N THR A 551 22.77 11.36 -23.62
CA THR A 551 23.90 10.56 -23.12
C THR A 551 24.93 10.20 -24.18
N ALA A 552 24.50 9.94 -25.42
CA ALA A 552 25.42 9.71 -26.55
C ALA A 552 26.21 10.98 -26.93
N SER A 553 25.56 12.14 -26.86
CA SER A 553 26.21 13.43 -27.12
C SER A 553 27.26 13.80 -26.07
N VAL A 554 27.01 13.43 -24.79
CA VAL A 554 27.99 13.59 -23.72
C VAL A 554 29.25 12.76 -24.02
N HIS A 555 29.08 11.48 -24.38
CA HIS A 555 30.23 10.64 -24.73
C HIS A 555 30.97 11.14 -25.97
N ALA A 556 30.26 11.65 -26.98
CA ALA A 556 30.88 12.25 -28.16
C ALA A 556 31.71 13.50 -27.79
N ALA A 557 31.16 14.38 -26.96
CA ALA A 557 31.87 15.59 -26.52
C ALA A 557 33.12 15.25 -25.67
N LEU A 558 33.00 14.34 -24.71
CA LEU A 558 34.12 13.85 -23.88
C LEU A 558 35.17 13.11 -24.73
N GLY A 559 34.77 12.47 -25.82
CA GLY A 559 35.65 11.85 -26.82
C GLY A 559 36.37 12.84 -27.70
N GLY A 560 36.11 14.14 -27.55
CA GLY A 560 36.77 15.22 -28.26
C GLY A 560 36.08 15.61 -29.59
N ALA A 561 34.77 15.48 -29.67
CA ALA A 561 34.00 16.00 -30.80
C ALA A 561 34.21 17.50 -30.96
N LYS A 562 34.33 17.97 -32.21
CA LYS A 562 34.44 19.39 -32.54
C LYS A 562 33.13 20.12 -32.24
N SER A 563 32.01 19.45 -32.53
CA SER A 563 30.67 19.92 -32.18
C SER A 563 29.73 18.76 -31.94
N THR A 564 28.68 19.00 -31.14
CA THR A 564 27.54 18.06 -30.98
C THR A 564 26.23 18.78 -31.25
N THR A 565 25.39 18.20 -32.09
CA THR A 565 24.01 18.63 -32.33
C THR A 565 23.10 17.55 -31.83
N THR A 566 22.26 17.86 -30.83
CA THR A 566 21.39 16.91 -30.12
C THR A 566 19.95 17.29 -30.37
N VAL A 567 19.20 16.44 -31.03
CA VAL A 567 17.82 16.72 -31.46
C VAL A 567 16.85 15.73 -30.79
N ASP A 568 15.85 16.26 -30.12
CA ASP A 568 14.73 15.50 -29.56
C ASP A 568 13.44 16.33 -29.55
N MET A 569 12.30 15.70 -29.66
CA MET A 569 11.01 16.38 -29.62
C MET A 569 10.61 16.80 -28.19
N SER A 570 11.10 16.11 -27.17
CA SER A 570 10.72 16.30 -25.77
C SER A 570 11.55 17.39 -25.10
N ARG A 571 10.92 18.49 -24.75
CA ARG A 571 11.54 19.55 -23.97
C ARG A 571 12.10 19.05 -22.64
N THR A 572 11.34 18.20 -21.93
CA THR A 572 11.77 17.63 -20.64
C THR A 572 13.06 16.83 -20.77
N TYR A 573 13.21 16.04 -21.83
CA TYR A 573 14.42 15.26 -22.05
C TYR A 573 15.60 16.14 -22.48
N LEU A 574 15.37 17.20 -23.22
CA LEU A 574 16.41 18.15 -23.55
C LEU A 574 16.87 18.98 -22.34
N GLU A 575 15.98 19.39 -21.46
CA GLU A 575 16.33 19.98 -20.17
C GLU A 575 17.17 19.01 -19.30
N TRP A 576 16.88 17.71 -19.38
CA TRP A 576 17.70 16.69 -18.73
C TRP A 576 19.06 16.51 -19.43
N ALA A 577 19.10 16.54 -20.77
CA ALA A 577 20.32 16.51 -21.53
C ALA A 577 21.24 17.71 -21.20
N GLU A 578 20.68 18.92 -21.05
CA GLU A 578 21.40 20.11 -20.62
C GLU A 578 22.03 19.91 -19.24
N ARG A 579 21.31 19.36 -18.30
CA ARG A 579 21.84 19.01 -16.97
C ARG A 579 22.97 17.97 -17.05
N ASN A 580 22.87 16.98 -17.94
CA ASN A 580 23.94 16.01 -18.19
C ASN A 580 25.18 16.69 -18.83
N PHE A 581 24.99 17.66 -19.72
CA PHE A 581 26.08 18.43 -20.28
C PHE A 581 26.80 19.26 -19.22
N GLN A 582 26.04 19.98 -18.39
CA GLN A 582 26.58 20.76 -17.27
C GLN A 582 27.36 19.88 -16.27
N LEU A 583 26.86 18.69 -15.98
CA LEU A 583 27.51 17.74 -15.06
C LEU A 583 28.89 17.26 -15.56
N ASN A 584 29.11 17.29 -16.88
CA ASN A 584 30.35 16.87 -17.52
C ASN A 584 31.17 18.06 -18.04
N ASP A 585 30.92 19.28 -17.56
CA ASP A 585 31.61 20.52 -17.95
C ASP A 585 31.55 20.83 -19.47
N ILE A 586 30.51 20.28 -20.15
CA ILE A 586 30.30 20.52 -21.59
C ILE A 586 29.50 21.81 -21.75
N SER A 587 30.11 22.82 -22.36
CA SER A 587 29.51 24.13 -22.57
C SER A 587 29.94 24.75 -23.88
N GLY A 588 29.27 25.83 -24.29
CA GLY A 588 29.64 26.61 -25.48
C GLY A 588 28.74 26.37 -26.69
N GLN A 589 28.83 27.24 -27.68
CA GLN A 589 27.95 27.23 -28.85
C GLN A 589 28.18 26.06 -29.82
N SER A 590 29.27 25.30 -29.63
CA SER A 590 29.55 24.09 -30.39
C SER A 590 28.70 22.87 -29.96
N HIS A 591 28.07 22.94 -28.77
CA HIS A 591 27.26 21.86 -28.24
C HIS A 591 25.78 22.30 -28.13
N ARG A 592 24.98 21.96 -29.15
CA ARG A 592 23.62 22.49 -29.32
C ARG A 592 22.56 21.45 -28.94
N LEU A 593 21.51 21.91 -28.23
CA LEU A 593 20.28 21.15 -27.97
C LEU A 593 19.17 21.77 -28.80
N ILE A 594 18.49 20.96 -29.62
CA ILE A 594 17.44 21.40 -30.55
C ILE A 594 16.14 20.64 -30.25
N GLN A 595 15.10 21.38 -29.90
CA GLN A 595 13.76 20.82 -29.76
C GLN A 595 13.08 20.79 -31.13
N ALA A 596 12.98 19.60 -31.73
CA ALA A 596 12.33 19.42 -33.01
C ALA A 596 11.81 17.97 -33.16
N ASP A 597 10.85 17.78 -34.06
CA ASP A 597 10.54 16.44 -34.59
C ASP A 597 11.74 15.98 -35.45
N CYS A 598 12.33 14.83 -35.09
CA CYS A 598 13.56 14.38 -35.72
C CYS A 598 13.38 14.10 -37.23
N LEU A 599 12.23 13.54 -37.63
CA LEU A 599 11.99 13.23 -39.04
C LEU A 599 11.84 14.49 -39.88
N SER A 600 11.11 15.49 -39.40
CA SER A 600 10.97 16.79 -40.04
C SER A 600 12.30 17.51 -40.09
N TRP A 601 13.04 17.52 -38.95
CA TRP A 601 14.35 18.17 -38.87
C TRP A 601 15.39 17.61 -39.85
N ILE A 602 15.43 16.28 -40.05
CA ILE A 602 16.32 15.61 -41.02
C ILE A 602 16.05 16.13 -42.45
N ARG A 603 14.78 16.30 -42.84
CA ARG A 603 14.38 16.75 -44.19
C ARG A 603 14.66 18.26 -44.42
N GLU A 604 14.57 19.06 -43.36
CA GLU A 604 14.70 20.51 -43.43
C GLU A 604 16.16 20.98 -43.29
N SER A 605 16.98 20.24 -42.52
CA SER A 605 18.36 20.60 -42.24
C SER A 605 19.23 20.57 -43.49
N ARG A 606 20.18 21.55 -43.58
CA ARG A 606 21.23 21.60 -44.62
C ARG A 606 22.62 21.39 -44.01
N GLU A 607 22.68 21.14 -42.71
CA GLU A 607 23.94 20.87 -42.02
C GLU A 607 24.46 19.47 -42.32
N THR A 608 25.78 19.31 -42.30
CA THR A 608 26.40 18.00 -42.55
C THR A 608 27.32 17.59 -41.42
N PHE A 609 27.37 16.28 -41.15
CA PHE A 609 28.04 15.71 -40.02
C PHE A 609 28.97 14.55 -40.42
N ASP A 610 30.01 14.35 -39.63
CA ASP A 610 30.96 13.26 -39.80
C ASP A 610 30.49 11.96 -39.16
N VAL A 611 29.78 12.08 -37.99
CA VAL A 611 29.24 10.97 -37.26
C VAL A 611 27.78 11.27 -36.88
N ILE A 612 26.88 10.38 -37.25
CA ILE A 612 25.46 10.48 -36.91
C ILE A 612 25.07 9.27 -36.08
N PHE A 613 24.47 9.49 -34.90
CA PHE A 613 23.83 8.46 -34.12
C PHE A 613 22.33 8.64 -34.20
N ILE A 614 21.63 7.53 -34.44
CA ILE A 614 20.19 7.50 -34.48
C ILE A 614 19.65 6.19 -33.86
N ASP A 615 18.76 6.34 -32.88
CA ASP A 615 18.05 5.24 -32.21
C ASP A 615 16.54 5.54 -32.19
N PRO A 616 15.84 5.36 -33.33
CA PRO A 616 14.44 5.72 -33.44
C PRO A 616 13.56 4.75 -32.65
N PRO A 617 12.36 5.18 -32.18
CA PRO A 617 11.40 4.31 -31.53
C PRO A 617 10.98 3.17 -32.47
N THR A 618 10.73 1.98 -31.91
CA THR A 618 10.28 0.84 -32.69
C THR A 618 8.97 1.12 -33.43
N PHE A 619 8.09 1.89 -32.80
CA PHE A 619 6.83 2.36 -33.37
C PHE A 619 6.44 3.71 -32.72
N SER A 620 5.99 4.65 -33.51
CA SER A 620 5.50 5.94 -33.04
C SER A 620 4.17 6.32 -33.71
N ASN A 621 3.20 6.71 -32.87
CA ASN A 621 1.88 7.23 -33.27
C ASN A 621 1.66 8.58 -32.57
N SER A 622 2.58 9.49 -32.62
CA SER A 622 2.42 10.80 -32.03
C SER A 622 1.34 11.61 -32.75
N LYS A 623 0.40 12.22 -32.03
CA LYS A 623 -0.58 13.18 -32.60
C LYS A 623 0.07 14.43 -33.26
N ARG A 624 1.39 14.59 -33.08
CA ARG A 624 2.21 15.68 -33.65
C ARG A 624 2.97 15.24 -34.91
N MET A 625 2.93 13.94 -35.27
CA MET A 625 3.50 13.41 -36.49
C MET A 625 2.40 13.24 -37.52
N GLU A 626 2.63 13.65 -38.74
CA GLU A 626 1.66 13.51 -39.85
C GLU A 626 1.44 12.05 -40.27
N GLU A 627 2.43 11.16 -40.05
CA GLU A 627 2.38 9.73 -40.35
C GLU A 627 2.90 8.87 -39.21
N SER A 628 2.41 7.60 -39.10
CA SER A 628 2.94 6.62 -38.13
C SER A 628 4.29 6.10 -38.60
N PHE A 629 5.28 6.06 -37.71
CA PHE A 629 6.61 5.50 -37.95
C PHE A 629 6.71 4.05 -37.43
N ASP A 630 7.22 3.13 -38.28
CA ASP A 630 7.63 1.76 -37.89
C ASP A 630 9.05 1.53 -38.40
N VAL A 631 9.98 1.24 -37.48
CA VAL A 631 11.41 1.13 -37.82
C VAL A 631 11.71 0.05 -38.88
N GLN A 632 10.96 -1.06 -38.93
CA GLN A 632 11.17 -2.08 -39.95
C GLN A 632 10.71 -1.62 -41.35
N ARG A 633 9.60 -0.93 -41.43
CA ARG A 633 9.04 -0.40 -42.67
C ARG A 633 9.84 0.77 -43.20
N ASP A 634 10.22 1.70 -42.32
CA ASP A 634 10.63 3.05 -42.68
C ASP A 634 12.15 3.28 -42.60
N HIS A 635 12.96 2.29 -42.12
CA HIS A 635 14.41 2.48 -41.95
C HIS A 635 15.17 2.85 -43.22
N LEU A 636 14.74 2.27 -44.39
CA LEU A 636 15.40 2.58 -45.66
C LEU A 636 15.18 4.06 -46.05
N SER A 637 13.93 4.54 -45.96
CA SER A 637 13.60 5.93 -46.25
C SER A 637 14.34 6.87 -45.28
N LEU A 638 14.39 6.53 -43.98
CA LEU A 638 15.11 7.31 -42.97
C LEU A 638 16.59 7.38 -43.26
N LEU A 639 17.24 6.27 -43.65
CA LEU A 639 18.65 6.23 -43.99
C LEU A 639 18.93 6.97 -45.31
N THR A 640 17.98 6.99 -46.24
CA THR A 640 18.04 7.78 -47.50
C THR A 640 18.06 9.27 -47.16
N ASP A 641 17.18 9.76 -46.28
CA ASP A 641 17.14 11.15 -45.87
C ASP A 641 18.43 11.54 -45.12
N LEU A 642 18.94 10.68 -44.23
CA LEU A 642 20.17 10.88 -43.46
C LEU A 642 21.42 10.93 -44.33
N GLN A 643 21.41 10.32 -45.51
CA GLN A 643 22.53 10.35 -46.45
C GLN A 643 22.89 11.77 -46.87
N TYR A 644 21.90 12.67 -46.94
CA TYR A 644 22.15 14.08 -47.32
C TYR A 644 22.83 14.87 -46.23
N LEU A 645 22.70 14.45 -44.98
CA LEU A 645 23.37 15.05 -43.82
C LEU A 645 24.73 14.43 -43.53
N LEU A 646 25.11 13.34 -44.23
CA LEU A 646 26.35 12.61 -44.01
C LEU A 646 27.46 13.16 -44.91
N ARG A 647 28.55 13.61 -44.33
CA ARG A 647 29.78 14.03 -45.09
C ARG A 647 30.40 12.84 -45.79
N THR A 648 31.19 13.15 -46.81
CA THR A 648 32.05 12.13 -47.48
C THR A 648 33.00 11.52 -46.44
N GLY A 649 33.06 10.20 -46.36
CA GLY A 649 33.82 9.47 -45.33
C GLY A 649 33.18 9.44 -43.93
N GLY A 650 31.98 10.02 -43.78
CA GLY A 650 31.21 9.96 -42.54
C GLY A 650 30.55 8.61 -42.31
N THR A 651 30.05 8.41 -41.09
CA THR A 651 29.45 7.15 -40.66
C THR A 651 28.17 7.40 -39.84
N ILE A 652 27.11 6.67 -40.13
CA ILE A 652 25.90 6.62 -39.32
C ILE A 652 25.95 5.36 -38.41
N MET A 653 25.76 5.51 -37.11
CA MET A 653 25.46 4.41 -36.21
C MET A 653 23.96 4.36 -36.05
N PHE A 654 23.33 3.32 -36.61
CA PHE A 654 21.89 3.07 -36.57
C PHE A 654 21.59 1.98 -35.55
N SER A 655 20.78 2.28 -34.56
CA SER A 655 20.35 1.36 -33.50
C SER A 655 18.83 1.24 -33.48
N ASN A 656 18.31 0.13 -32.97
CA ASN A 656 16.90 -0.05 -32.64
C ASN A 656 16.67 -1.26 -31.72
N ASN A 657 15.53 -1.29 -31.04
CA ASN A 657 15.14 -2.34 -30.09
C ASN A 657 14.09 -3.33 -30.67
N LYS A 658 13.85 -3.33 -31.99
CA LYS A 658 12.86 -4.22 -32.60
C LYS A 658 13.38 -5.66 -32.68
N ARG A 659 12.68 -6.58 -32.02
CA ARG A 659 12.99 -8.01 -32.14
C ARG A 659 12.77 -8.49 -33.57
N GLY A 660 13.76 -9.19 -34.11
CA GLY A 660 13.68 -9.74 -35.46
C GLY A 660 13.80 -8.70 -36.58
N PHE A 661 14.35 -7.50 -36.23
CA PHE A 661 14.66 -6.49 -37.25
C PHE A 661 15.59 -7.05 -38.32
N ARG A 662 15.31 -6.71 -39.57
CA ARG A 662 16.12 -7.08 -40.74
C ARG A 662 16.48 -5.82 -41.51
N MET A 663 17.80 -5.59 -41.66
CA MET A 663 18.32 -4.51 -42.49
C MET A 663 18.08 -4.81 -43.94
N ASP A 664 17.57 -3.86 -44.71
CA ASP A 664 17.41 -3.94 -46.15
C ASP A 664 18.73 -3.61 -46.89
N HIS A 665 19.59 -4.62 -47.00
CA HIS A 665 20.90 -4.45 -47.67
C HIS A 665 20.81 -4.14 -49.16
N GLU A 666 19.81 -4.69 -49.83
CA GLU A 666 19.61 -4.45 -51.28
C GLU A 666 19.13 -3.03 -51.52
N GLY A 667 18.17 -2.53 -50.73
CA GLY A 667 17.69 -1.17 -50.80
C GLY A 667 18.81 -0.15 -50.47
N LEU A 668 19.63 -0.46 -49.45
CA LEU A 668 20.79 0.41 -49.12
C LEU A 668 21.82 0.47 -50.26
N ALA A 669 22.16 -0.66 -50.84
CA ALA A 669 23.08 -0.71 -51.97
C ALA A 669 22.56 0.10 -53.17
N ALA A 670 21.26 0.06 -53.44
CA ALA A 670 20.63 0.83 -54.52
C ALA A 670 20.75 2.35 -54.33
N ILE A 671 20.86 2.84 -53.09
CA ILE A 671 21.07 4.27 -52.79
C ILE A 671 22.54 4.60 -52.47
N GLY A 672 23.49 3.69 -52.74
CA GLY A 672 24.92 3.91 -52.53
C GLY A 672 25.37 3.84 -51.07
N LEU A 673 24.64 3.18 -50.21
CA LEU A 673 24.98 2.91 -48.79
C LEU A 673 25.29 1.43 -48.59
N GLN A 674 26.11 1.17 -47.57
CA GLN A 674 26.36 -0.19 -47.06
C GLN A 674 26.23 -0.20 -45.54
N ALA A 675 25.66 -1.30 -44.99
CA ALA A 675 25.50 -1.46 -43.55
C ALA A 675 26.32 -2.67 -43.06
N ARG A 676 27.03 -2.50 -41.98
CA ARG A 676 27.77 -3.55 -41.28
C ARG A 676 27.18 -3.74 -39.88
N ASP A 677 26.74 -4.96 -39.59
CA ASP A 677 26.26 -5.31 -38.27
C ASP A 677 27.40 -5.25 -37.23
N ILE A 678 27.20 -4.50 -36.17
CA ILE A 678 28.11 -4.38 -35.03
C ILE A 678 27.43 -4.73 -33.71
N THR A 679 26.21 -5.32 -33.75
CA THR A 679 25.44 -5.67 -32.55
C THR A 679 26.25 -6.41 -31.49
N ALA A 680 27.04 -7.41 -31.90
CA ALA A 680 27.87 -8.18 -30.97
C ALA A 680 28.97 -7.32 -30.30
N LYS A 681 29.41 -6.23 -30.93
CA LYS A 681 30.43 -5.31 -30.39
C LYS A 681 29.85 -4.27 -29.42
N THR A 682 28.57 -3.99 -29.55
CA THR A 682 27.85 -3.04 -28.69
C THR A 682 27.16 -3.68 -27.49
N GLN A 683 27.14 -5.03 -27.45
CA GLN A 683 26.60 -5.79 -26.33
C GLN A 683 27.62 -5.93 -25.19
N SER A 684 27.24 -5.46 -24.02
CA SER A 684 28.07 -5.61 -22.80
C SER A 684 27.81 -6.91 -22.06
N GLN A 685 28.73 -7.27 -21.15
CA GLN A 685 28.73 -8.53 -20.43
C GLN A 685 27.47 -8.80 -19.61
N ASP A 686 26.87 -7.77 -19.05
CA ASP A 686 25.65 -7.82 -18.24
C ASP A 686 24.40 -8.11 -19.08
N PHE A 687 24.43 -7.90 -20.41
CA PHE A 687 23.36 -8.26 -21.36
C PHE A 687 23.66 -9.53 -22.17
N SER A 688 24.68 -10.28 -21.84
CA SER A 688 25.11 -11.48 -22.60
C SER A 688 24.04 -12.56 -22.76
N ARG A 689 23.01 -12.56 -21.89
CA ARG A 689 21.86 -13.48 -21.98
C ARG A 689 20.77 -13.01 -22.94
N ASN A 690 20.62 -11.71 -23.13
CA ASN A 690 19.63 -11.11 -24.02
C ASN A 690 20.31 -10.55 -25.26
N LYS A 691 20.71 -11.45 -26.15
CA LYS A 691 21.42 -11.11 -27.40
C LYS A 691 20.65 -10.21 -28.36
N HIS A 692 19.37 -9.99 -28.09
CA HIS A 692 18.46 -9.20 -28.91
C HIS A 692 17.90 -7.99 -28.14
N ILE A 693 18.64 -7.49 -27.14
CA ILE A 693 18.22 -6.31 -26.37
C ILE A 693 18.16 -5.06 -27.26
N HIS A 694 19.13 -4.91 -28.16
CA HIS A 694 19.14 -3.95 -29.25
C HIS A 694 19.82 -4.56 -30.47
N ASN A 695 19.69 -3.86 -31.59
CA ASN A 695 20.42 -4.12 -32.84
C ASN A 695 21.20 -2.87 -33.19
N CYS A 696 22.41 -3.00 -33.75
CA CYS A 696 23.28 -1.87 -34.07
C CYS A 696 24.09 -2.10 -35.34
N TRP A 697 24.08 -1.11 -36.24
CA TRP A 697 24.82 -1.14 -37.50
C TRP A 697 25.66 0.13 -37.69
N LEU A 698 26.80 0.00 -38.39
CA LEU A 698 27.47 1.10 -39.00
C LEU A 698 27.07 1.18 -40.46
N VAL A 699 26.53 2.34 -40.87
CA VAL A 699 26.10 2.61 -42.24
C VAL A 699 27.01 3.72 -42.82
N ALA A 700 27.55 3.49 -44.00
CA ALA A 700 28.45 4.43 -44.68
C ALA A 700 28.19 4.38 -46.21
N ARG A 701 28.66 5.41 -46.89
CA ARG A 701 28.64 5.41 -48.34
C ARG A 701 29.55 4.30 -48.88
N VAL A 702 29.15 3.66 -49.98
CA VAL A 702 30.00 2.74 -50.71
C VAL A 702 31.18 3.52 -51.29
N SER A 703 32.40 3.11 -50.95
CA SER A 703 33.61 3.71 -51.56
C SER A 703 33.54 3.51 -53.06
N GLN A 704 33.52 4.59 -53.85
CA GLN A 704 33.82 4.49 -55.27
C GLN A 704 35.32 4.22 -55.34
N GLU A 705 35.71 2.98 -55.71
CA GLU A 705 37.08 2.67 -56.13
C GLU A 705 37.47 3.46 -57.40
#